data_dfb7b0a9a418bbdce2fc09f3a2778bd3
#
_entry.id   dfb7b0a9a418bbdce2fc09f3a2778bd3
#
_cell.length_a   1.000
_cell.length_b   1.000
_cell.length_c   1.000
_cell.angle_alpha   90.00
_cell.angle_beta   90.00
_cell.angle_gamma   90.00
#
_symmetry.space_group_name_H-M   'P 1'
#
loop_
_entity.id
_entity.type
_entity.pdbx_description
1 polymer ?
#
loop_
_entity_poly.entity_id
_entity_poly.type
_entity_poly.pdbx_seq_one_letter_code
_entity_poly.pdbx_strand_id
1 'polypeptide(L)'
;MKAFTEPLLSLAGFEEMTKTVEKSSGLISVTGCIDAQKSQMIYAFGGHRKNKLIVTFGEQKAKELYDEYSFFDKEVVYYPSKDVLFYQSDIRGNLLTAERIRALKAIREQERVTLVTTFDALMNTMAPIEKMWENVLTLELGQLLDLKEIQAALIRMGYEKEYQVQTMGQFSVRGGILDVFPLTEENPIRIELWGDEIDTIRYFDCESQKSIENIDRVSIYPAAELVLSDEEKAGGIDKLKAEAKRVSDKLRKQMKTEEAHRVTVMADELTEEWGELSMYAGMDAFLSYFFDERVGILDYFNPSDSLIFFDELTRCVEQGKLTETEFSESMKQRLAMGYILPGQMNGLFTEKEIVAKLGKYSCIALAALDNKANGLHQLGSYGIHCQSVSPYNNSFELLIKDLKRYKKNGYRVILLSGSRTRAKRLSEDITDQGITCFYTENYDHELSEGQIMVCYGKVRRGFEYPILKFAVITESDIFGAQQKKKKRHRTYEGEKIQSFTDLSVGDYVVHENHGLGIYRGIEKLEVDKKVKDYIKIEYQGGSNLYILATQLDMIQKYAGKDARKPKLNKLGGQEWTRTKNRVRGAVKQIAGDLVKLYAQREQQNGYAFGEDTVWQREFEELFPFDETEDQILAIEATKTDMQSHKIMDRLICGDVGYGKTEVAIRAAFKAVQDSKQVAYLAPTTILAQQIYDTFSQRMKDFPVNVDLMCRFRSAAEQKKTIEKLKKGEVDIIIGTHRILSKDVQFKDLGLLVIDEEQRFGVTHKEKIKQMKVNVDVLTLTATPIPRTLHMSLIGIRDMSVLEEPPMDRVPIQTYVMEYNDELVREAINRELARNGQVYYVYNKVRDIADITAKLQELVPDATVAFAHGQMKETELERIMYRFINGEIDVLVSTTIIETGLDISNVNTMIIH
;
A
#
# COMPACT_ATOMS: atom_id res chain seq x y z
N MET A 1 22.55 16.36 18.29
CA MET A 1 21.14 16.70 18.66
C MET A 1 21.01 17.51 19.96
N LYS A 2 22.10 18.15 20.47
CA LYS A 2 22.08 18.89 21.75
C LYS A 2 21.03 20.01 21.80
N ALA A 3 20.77 20.72 20.68
CA ALA A 3 19.77 21.78 20.62
C ALA A 3 18.37 21.32 21.08
N PHE A 4 18.03 20.04 20.86
CA PHE A 4 16.74 19.46 21.24
C PHE A 4 16.75 18.88 22.66
N THR A 5 17.88 18.35 23.14
CA THR A 5 17.93 17.60 24.39
C THR A 5 18.36 18.43 25.59
N GLU A 6 19.25 19.41 25.39
CA GLU A 6 19.77 20.25 26.47
C GLU A 6 18.69 20.99 27.27
N PRO A 7 17.65 21.59 26.63
CA PRO A 7 16.59 22.22 27.39
C PRO A 7 15.88 21.29 28.38
N LEU A 8 15.78 19.98 28.04
CA LEU A 8 15.14 18.98 28.90
C LEU A 8 15.96 18.64 30.15
N LEU A 9 17.28 18.86 30.15
CA LEU A 9 18.12 18.66 31.34
C LEU A 9 17.71 19.61 32.50
N SER A 10 17.08 20.73 32.17
CA SER A 10 16.54 21.69 33.14
C SER A 10 15.13 21.33 33.64
N LEU A 11 14.54 20.23 33.14
CA LEU A 11 13.24 19.78 33.59
C LEU A 11 13.31 19.22 35.01
N ALA A 12 12.42 19.68 35.87
CA ALA A 12 12.37 19.20 37.25
C ALA A 12 12.14 17.67 37.28
N GLY A 13 13.04 16.94 37.95
CA GLY A 13 12.98 15.49 38.05
C GLY A 13 13.65 14.72 36.91
N PHE A 14 14.14 15.38 35.83
CA PHE A 14 14.75 14.68 34.70
C PHE A 14 15.98 13.87 35.11
N GLU A 15 16.86 14.45 35.90
CA GLU A 15 18.05 13.77 36.41
C GLU A 15 17.70 12.62 37.38
N GLU A 16 16.65 12.80 38.17
CA GLU A 16 16.15 11.76 39.09
C GLU A 16 15.55 10.59 38.31
N MET A 17 14.72 10.89 37.29
CA MET A 17 14.16 9.88 36.36
C MET A 17 15.28 9.07 35.72
N THR A 18 16.29 9.73 35.17
CA THR A 18 17.41 9.06 34.48
C THR A 18 18.17 8.15 35.45
N LYS A 19 18.50 8.63 36.67
CA LYS A 19 19.18 7.82 37.69
C LYS A 19 18.34 6.62 38.17
N THR A 20 17.02 6.79 38.26
CA THR A 20 16.10 5.73 38.67
C THR A 20 16.02 4.62 37.63
N VAL A 21 15.89 4.99 36.35
CA VAL A 21 15.88 4.05 35.22
C VAL A 21 17.18 3.26 35.12
N GLU A 22 18.33 3.87 35.46
CA GLU A 22 19.63 3.20 35.43
C GLU A 22 19.80 2.15 36.51
N LYS A 23 19.18 2.35 37.69
CA LYS A 23 19.43 1.54 38.87
C LYS A 23 18.43 0.41 39.11
N SER A 24 17.22 0.51 38.57
CA SER A 24 16.13 -0.39 38.96
C SER A 24 15.29 -0.78 37.76
N SER A 25 14.89 -2.06 37.66
CA SER A 25 13.82 -2.51 36.78
C SER A 25 12.46 -2.07 37.31
N GLY A 26 11.58 -1.65 36.46
CA GLY A 26 10.21 -1.19 36.77
C GLY A 26 9.75 -0.03 35.89
N LEU A 27 8.63 0.55 36.28
CA LEU A 27 7.93 1.55 35.46
C LEU A 27 8.10 2.96 36.04
N ILE A 28 8.54 3.88 35.22
CA ILE A 28 8.40 5.33 35.45
C ILE A 28 7.26 5.83 34.56
N SER A 29 6.27 6.49 35.18
CA SER A 29 5.19 7.14 34.48
C SER A 29 5.48 8.61 34.27
N VAL A 30 5.38 9.09 33.01
CA VAL A 30 5.52 10.51 32.66
C VAL A 30 4.20 10.97 32.06
N THR A 31 3.53 11.90 32.74
CA THR A 31 2.21 12.42 32.37
C THR A 31 2.29 13.83 31.82
N GLY A 32 1.26 14.28 31.09
CA GLY A 32 1.22 15.58 30.42
C GLY A 32 2.03 15.60 29.11
N CYS A 33 2.33 14.44 28.57
CA CYS A 33 2.99 14.31 27.28
C CYS A 33 1.99 14.45 26.14
N ILE A 34 2.31 15.28 25.16
CA ILE A 34 1.58 15.34 23.90
C ILE A 34 2.31 14.52 22.84
N ASP A 35 1.62 14.08 21.80
CA ASP A 35 2.21 13.22 20.77
C ASP A 35 3.44 13.84 20.10
N ALA A 36 3.38 15.13 19.80
CA ALA A 36 4.44 15.84 19.09
C ALA A 36 5.82 15.81 19.79
N GLN A 37 5.85 15.68 21.10
CA GLN A 37 7.12 15.74 21.87
C GLN A 37 7.68 14.36 22.22
N LYS A 38 6.88 13.28 22.10
CA LYS A 38 7.26 11.94 22.58
C LYS A 38 8.58 11.46 21.98
N SER A 39 8.77 11.67 20.68
CA SER A 39 10.02 11.29 19.99
C SER A 39 11.26 12.01 20.55
N GLN A 40 11.14 13.30 20.87
CA GLN A 40 12.22 14.06 21.50
C GLN A 40 12.53 13.53 22.93
N MET A 41 11.49 13.25 23.71
CA MET A 41 11.65 12.70 25.07
C MET A 41 12.32 11.32 25.06
N ILE A 42 11.88 10.44 24.17
CA ILE A 42 12.48 9.10 24.00
C ILE A 42 13.96 9.23 23.67
N TYR A 43 14.30 10.15 22.76
CA TYR A 43 15.69 10.37 22.39
C TYR A 43 16.51 10.91 23.55
N ALA A 44 15.97 11.87 24.32
CA ALA A 44 16.66 12.49 25.45
C ALA A 44 16.92 11.48 26.60
N PHE A 45 15.95 10.63 26.94
CA PHE A 45 16.12 9.61 27.96
C PHE A 45 16.96 8.42 27.51
N GLY A 46 16.87 8.07 26.22
CA GLY A 46 17.48 6.86 25.67
C GLY A 46 18.97 6.96 25.36
N GLY A 47 19.59 8.14 25.47
CA GLY A 47 20.93 8.42 24.96
C GLY A 47 22.09 7.57 25.52
N HIS A 48 21.89 6.89 26.68
CA HIS A 48 22.93 6.11 27.38
C HIS A 48 22.73 4.59 27.26
N ARG A 49 21.56 4.11 26.79
CA ARG A 49 21.27 2.68 26.67
C ARG A 49 21.62 2.13 25.30
N LYS A 50 22.13 0.89 25.29
CA LYS A 50 22.51 0.20 24.07
C LYS A 50 21.30 -0.08 23.18
N ASN A 51 20.22 -0.58 23.78
CA ASN A 51 19.02 -0.95 23.07
C ASN A 51 17.80 -0.17 23.58
N LYS A 52 16.95 0.23 22.66
CA LYS A 52 15.69 0.91 22.96
C LYS A 52 14.53 0.20 22.23
N LEU A 53 13.43 -0.01 22.96
CA LEU A 53 12.18 -0.47 22.37
C LEU A 53 11.14 0.63 22.55
N ILE A 54 10.48 1.03 21.49
CA ILE A 54 9.38 1.98 21.49
C ILE A 54 8.12 1.20 21.15
N VAL A 55 7.22 1.06 22.10
CA VAL A 55 6.03 0.23 22.01
C VAL A 55 4.78 1.11 22.01
N THR A 56 3.93 0.93 21.04
CA THR A 56 2.64 1.64 20.92
C THR A 56 1.47 0.67 20.75
N PHE A 57 0.26 1.20 20.71
CA PHE A 57 -0.99 0.41 20.70
C PHE A 57 -1.48 0.02 19.30
N GLY A 58 -0.87 0.49 18.21
CA GLY A 58 -1.33 0.15 16.85
C GLY A 58 -0.29 0.43 15.78
N GLU A 59 -0.40 -0.30 14.66
CA GLU A 59 0.57 -0.29 13.55
C GLU A 59 0.74 1.09 12.90
N GLN A 60 -0.36 1.80 12.66
CA GLN A 60 -0.28 3.15 12.10
C GLN A 60 0.52 4.07 13.02
N LYS A 61 0.25 4.01 14.34
CA LYS A 61 0.96 4.84 15.32
C LYS A 61 2.43 4.45 15.43
N ALA A 62 2.75 3.15 15.33
CA ALA A 62 4.13 2.67 15.32
C ALA A 62 4.90 3.23 14.11
N LYS A 63 4.29 3.22 12.94
CA LYS A 63 4.89 3.77 11.73
C LYS A 63 5.09 5.29 11.82
N GLU A 64 4.12 6.00 12.37
CA GLU A 64 4.24 7.44 12.66
C GLU A 64 5.42 7.75 13.58
N LEU A 65 5.56 7.01 14.69
CA LEU A 65 6.66 7.15 15.62
C LEU A 65 8.01 6.76 14.99
N TYR A 66 8.04 5.72 14.18
CA TYR A 66 9.22 5.32 13.43
C TYR A 66 9.71 6.43 12.50
N ASP A 67 8.81 7.03 11.73
CA ASP A 67 9.14 8.12 10.80
C ASP A 67 9.63 9.37 11.54
N GLU A 68 8.98 9.75 12.64
CA GLU A 68 9.41 10.90 13.46
C GLU A 68 10.73 10.62 14.20
N TYR A 69 10.86 9.44 14.80
CA TYR A 69 12.05 9.10 15.57
C TYR A 69 13.29 8.93 14.69
N SER A 70 13.11 8.53 13.41
CA SER A 70 14.18 8.43 12.42
C SER A 70 14.90 9.76 12.14
N PHE A 71 14.28 10.89 12.50
CA PHE A 71 14.93 12.19 12.47
C PHE A 71 16.01 12.33 13.56
N PHE A 72 15.75 11.78 14.76
CA PHE A 72 16.66 11.84 15.89
C PHE A 72 17.72 10.75 15.86
N ASP A 73 17.36 9.56 15.41
CA ASP A 73 18.22 8.37 15.39
C ASP A 73 18.07 7.64 14.06
N LYS A 74 19.19 7.45 13.35
CA LYS A 74 19.18 6.76 12.06
C LYS A 74 19.24 5.24 12.18
N GLU A 75 19.65 4.72 13.35
CA GLU A 75 19.74 3.29 13.65
C GLU A 75 18.42 2.74 14.18
N VAL A 76 17.30 3.34 13.78
CA VAL A 76 15.95 2.90 14.14
C VAL A 76 15.42 1.92 13.11
N VAL A 77 14.80 0.84 13.57
CA VAL A 77 14.14 -0.17 12.76
C VAL A 77 12.70 -0.37 13.20
N TYR A 78 11.86 -0.73 12.24
CA TYR A 78 10.45 -1.01 12.48
C TYR A 78 10.19 -2.51 12.50
N TYR A 79 9.46 -3.01 13.49
CA TYR A 79 9.10 -4.41 13.64
C TYR A 79 7.57 -4.53 13.74
N PRO A 80 6.88 -4.84 12.64
CA PRO A 80 5.42 -4.97 12.60
C PRO A 80 4.93 -6.28 13.23
N SER A 81 3.65 -6.30 13.66
CA SER A 81 2.98 -7.52 14.11
C SER A 81 2.62 -8.43 12.94
N LYS A 82 2.51 -9.73 13.21
CA LYS A 82 1.92 -10.72 12.29
C LYS A 82 0.46 -10.94 12.61
N ASP A 83 -0.34 -11.15 11.59
CA ASP A 83 -1.72 -11.61 11.77
C ASP A 83 -1.73 -13.12 12.05
N VAL A 84 -1.89 -13.48 13.30
CA VAL A 84 -1.89 -14.88 13.75
C VAL A 84 -3.21 -15.63 13.50
N LEU A 85 -4.25 -14.96 13.01
CA LEU A 85 -5.54 -15.58 12.71
C LEU A 85 -5.61 -16.15 11.29
N PHE A 86 -4.89 -15.53 10.34
CA PHE A 86 -4.90 -15.93 8.92
C PHE A 86 -3.62 -16.68 8.51
N TYR A 87 -3.03 -17.44 9.39
CA TYR A 87 -1.76 -18.15 9.20
C TYR A 87 -1.75 -19.18 8.04
N GLN A 88 -2.91 -19.72 7.63
CA GLN A 88 -3.02 -20.68 6.52
C GLN A 88 -3.00 -20.03 5.14
N SER A 89 -2.85 -18.71 5.08
CA SER A 89 -2.85 -18.00 3.82
C SER A 89 -1.44 -17.81 3.28
N ASP A 90 -1.28 -17.99 1.98
CA ASP A 90 -0.11 -17.51 1.26
C ASP A 90 -0.16 -15.98 1.24
N ILE A 91 0.68 -15.34 2.05
CA ILE A 91 0.77 -13.87 2.10
C ILE A 91 1.60 -13.45 0.89
N ARG A 92 0.93 -13.02 -0.17
CA ARG A 92 1.59 -12.43 -1.32
C ARG A 92 2.01 -11.01 -0.99
N GLY A 93 3.32 -10.81 -0.90
CA GLY A 93 3.95 -9.54 -0.61
C GLY A 93 5.00 -9.66 0.49
N ASN A 94 6.26 -9.60 0.10
CA ASN A 94 7.40 -9.80 1.00
C ASN A 94 7.67 -8.57 1.92
N LEU A 95 6.86 -7.51 1.87
CA LEU A 95 7.11 -6.26 2.61
C LEU A 95 7.12 -6.46 4.13
N LEU A 96 6.10 -7.13 4.66
CA LEU A 96 6.00 -7.39 6.11
C LEU A 96 7.18 -8.25 6.58
N THR A 97 7.44 -9.33 5.86
CA THR A 97 8.56 -10.25 6.13
C THR A 97 9.90 -9.53 6.00
N ALA A 98 10.06 -8.66 4.99
CA ALA A 98 11.27 -7.87 4.79
C ALA A 98 11.53 -6.90 5.96
N GLU A 99 10.51 -6.18 6.44
CA GLU A 99 10.63 -5.26 7.57
C GLU A 99 11.04 -6.04 8.85
N ARG A 100 10.43 -7.20 9.09
CA ARG A 100 10.76 -8.04 10.25
C ARG A 100 12.18 -8.61 10.14
N ILE A 101 12.59 -9.15 9.00
CA ILE A 101 13.95 -9.68 8.79
C ILE A 101 15.00 -8.56 8.90
N ARG A 102 14.71 -7.35 8.38
CA ARG A 102 15.58 -6.18 8.58
C ARG A 102 15.78 -5.83 10.05
N ALA A 103 14.70 -5.89 10.83
CA ALA A 103 14.80 -5.67 12.27
C ALA A 103 15.63 -6.77 12.96
N LEU A 104 15.44 -8.04 12.60
CA LEU A 104 16.22 -9.16 13.12
C LEU A 104 17.71 -9.07 12.71
N LYS A 105 17.99 -8.65 11.47
CA LYS A 105 19.36 -8.35 10.99
C LYS A 105 20.00 -7.25 11.85
N ALA A 106 19.26 -6.16 12.10
CA ALA A 106 19.76 -5.05 12.91
C ALA A 106 20.11 -5.47 14.34
N ILE A 107 19.28 -6.31 14.99
CA ILE A 107 19.56 -6.86 16.32
C ILE A 107 20.88 -7.64 16.35
N ARG A 108 21.23 -8.32 15.27
CA ARG A 108 22.49 -9.08 15.16
C ARG A 108 23.72 -8.23 14.87
N GLU A 109 23.59 -7.30 13.92
CA GLU A 109 24.75 -6.63 13.31
C GLU A 109 25.09 -5.29 13.95
N GLN A 110 24.10 -4.63 14.57
CA GLN A 110 24.32 -3.30 15.13
C GLN A 110 24.70 -3.37 16.61
N GLU A 111 25.64 -2.50 16.98
CA GLU A 111 26.00 -2.35 18.43
C GLU A 111 24.88 -1.69 19.24
N ARG A 112 24.06 -0.86 18.60
CA ARG A 112 22.92 -0.16 19.19
C ARG A 112 21.71 -0.31 18.28
N VAL A 113 20.58 -0.67 18.85
CA VAL A 113 19.33 -0.83 18.10
C VAL A 113 18.20 -0.07 18.79
N THR A 114 17.48 0.73 18.01
CA THR A 114 16.19 1.26 18.42
C THR A 114 15.10 0.55 17.62
N LEU A 115 14.26 -0.23 18.30
CA LEU A 115 13.16 -0.98 17.69
C LEU A 115 11.84 -0.25 17.98
N VAL A 116 11.10 0.12 16.92
CA VAL A 116 9.72 0.62 17.04
C VAL A 116 8.76 -0.50 16.70
N THR A 117 7.80 -0.76 17.58
CA THR A 117 6.90 -1.91 17.45
C THR A 117 5.55 -1.65 18.14
N THR A 118 4.64 -2.61 18.01
CA THR A 118 3.35 -2.60 18.71
C THR A 118 3.33 -3.59 19.86
N PHE A 119 2.37 -3.43 20.78
CA PHE A 119 2.17 -4.40 21.86
C PHE A 119 1.77 -5.77 21.31
N ASP A 120 0.97 -5.80 20.25
CA ASP A 120 0.55 -7.03 19.55
C ASP A 120 1.75 -7.78 18.96
N ALA A 121 2.75 -7.06 18.42
CA ALA A 121 3.97 -7.65 17.92
C ALA A 121 4.83 -8.29 19.03
N LEU A 122 4.81 -7.73 20.24
CA LEU A 122 5.45 -8.36 21.41
C LEU A 122 4.78 -9.67 21.81
N MET A 123 3.47 -9.80 21.55
CA MET A 123 2.71 -11.02 21.84
C MET A 123 2.94 -12.12 20.81
N ASN A 124 3.43 -11.82 19.61
CA ASN A 124 3.70 -12.83 18.59
C ASN A 124 4.82 -13.79 19.01
N THR A 125 4.59 -15.09 18.83
CA THR A 125 5.68 -16.08 18.88
C THR A 125 6.45 -16.08 17.57
N MET A 126 7.74 -16.41 17.64
CA MET A 126 8.62 -16.49 16.48
C MET A 126 9.55 -17.70 16.58
N ALA A 127 10.16 -18.09 15.46
CA ALA A 127 11.24 -19.06 15.47
C ALA A 127 12.46 -18.49 16.22
N PRO A 128 13.27 -19.33 16.88
CA PRO A 128 14.52 -18.87 17.46
C PRO A 128 15.39 -18.17 16.42
N ILE A 129 15.83 -16.95 16.74
CA ILE A 129 16.55 -16.08 15.79
C ILE A 129 17.90 -16.72 15.37
N GLU A 130 18.46 -17.58 16.21
CA GLU A 130 19.68 -18.35 15.94
C GLU A 130 19.51 -19.22 14.68
N LYS A 131 18.31 -19.77 14.47
CA LYS A 131 18.01 -20.59 13.30
C LYS A 131 18.09 -19.80 12.01
N MET A 132 17.61 -18.55 12.02
CA MET A 132 17.78 -17.66 10.88
C MET A 132 19.26 -17.32 10.67
N TRP A 133 20.01 -17.08 11.76
CA TRP A 133 21.43 -16.70 11.67
C TRP A 133 22.33 -17.83 11.18
N GLU A 134 22.02 -19.07 11.54
CA GLU A 134 22.73 -20.26 11.06
C GLU A 134 22.63 -20.43 9.53
N ASN A 135 21.57 -19.87 8.93
CA ASN A 135 21.27 -19.98 7.51
C ASN A 135 21.65 -18.72 6.70
N VAL A 136 22.42 -17.78 7.26
CA VAL A 136 22.91 -16.61 6.51
C VAL A 136 24.06 -17.02 5.60
N LEU A 137 23.92 -16.78 4.30
CA LEU A 137 24.98 -17.03 3.31
C LEU A 137 25.87 -15.80 3.19
N THR A 138 27.13 -15.94 3.51
CA THR A 138 28.12 -14.88 3.29
C THR A 138 28.99 -15.27 2.10
N LEU A 139 29.06 -14.41 1.10
CA LEU A 139 29.81 -14.59 -0.14
C LEU A 139 30.85 -13.47 -0.27
N GLU A 140 32.08 -13.86 -0.65
CA GLU A 140 33.21 -12.95 -0.76
C GLU A 140 33.93 -13.20 -2.10
N LEU A 141 34.59 -12.15 -2.64
CA LEU A 141 35.42 -12.27 -3.85
C LEU A 141 36.51 -13.33 -3.69
N GLY A 142 36.72 -14.15 -4.72
CA GLY A 142 37.71 -15.24 -4.73
C GLY A 142 37.26 -16.51 -4.00
N GLN A 143 36.06 -16.56 -3.43
CA GLN A 143 35.50 -17.74 -2.78
C GLN A 143 35.10 -18.79 -3.83
N LEU A 144 35.40 -20.07 -3.54
CA LEU A 144 34.87 -21.18 -4.35
C LEU A 144 33.42 -21.45 -4.01
N LEU A 145 32.56 -21.57 -5.01
CA LEU A 145 31.13 -21.67 -4.90
C LEU A 145 30.57 -22.84 -5.74
N ASP A 146 29.91 -23.80 -5.10
CA ASP A 146 29.08 -24.77 -5.82
C ASP A 146 27.67 -24.20 -6.05
N LEU A 147 27.35 -23.87 -7.30
CA LEU A 147 26.06 -23.32 -7.69
C LEU A 147 24.87 -24.23 -7.34
N LYS A 148 25.05 -25.55 -7.28
CA LYS A 148 23.98 -26.48 -6.94
C LYS A 148 23.68 -26.45 -5.45
N GLU A 149 24.73 -26.40 -4.63
CA GLU A 149 24.60 -26.29 -3.18
C GLU A 149 23.96 -24.95 -2.80
N ILE A 150 24.39 -23.85 -3.43
CA ILE A 150 23.80 -22.53 -3.18
C ILE A 150 22.34 -22.44 -3.64
N GLN A 151 21.98 -23.02 -4.79
CA GLN A 151 20.58 -23.08 -5.20
C GLN A 151 19.71 -23.84 -4.18
N ALA A 152 20.19 -24.98 -3.69
CA ALA A 152 19.48 -25.75 -2.67
C ALA A 152 19.36 -24.95 -1.34
N ALA A 153 20.42 -24.23 -0.96
CA ALA A 153 20.41 -23.35 0.21
C ALA A 153 19.41 -22.19 0.07
N LEU A 154 19.42 -21.49 -1.07
CA LEU A 154 18.48 -20.39 -1.32
C LEU A 154 17.02 -20.84 -1.30
N ILE A 155 16.71 -22.02 -1.87
CA ILE A 155 15.36 -22.59 -1.81
C ILE A 155 14.97 -22.88 -0.35
N ARG A 156 15.87 -23.49 0.45
CA ARG A 156 15.61 -23.72 1.88
C ARG A 156 15.44 -22.42 2.67
N MET A 157 16.10 -21.36 2.25
CA MET A 157 15.99 -20.03 2.84
C MET A 157 14.70 -19.29 2.42
N GLY A 158 13.86 -19.88 1.56
CA GLY A 158 12.60 -19.31 1.12
C GLY A 158 12.66 -18.41 -0.12
N TYR A 159 13.78 -18.44 -0.87
CA TYR A 159 13.88 -17.74 -2.15
C TYR A 159 13.21 -18.53 -3.27
N GLU A 160 12.48 -17.81 -4.11
CA GLU A 160 11.85 -18.37 -5.31
C GLU A 160 12.81 -18.32 -6.50
N LYS A 161 12.91 -19.45 -7.22
CA LYS A 161 13.76 -19.51 -8.41
C LYS A 161 13.00 -19.04 -9.64
N GLU A 162 13.50 -17.97 -10.26
CA GLU A 162 12.94 -17.36 -11.44
C GLU A 162 13.94 -17.33 -12.61
N TYR A 163 13.43 -17.12 -13.83
CA TYR A 163 14.30 -16.95 -14.99
C TYR A 163 15.11 -15.65 -14.90
N GLN A 164 14.50 -14.58 -14.38
CA GLN A 164 15.10 -13.28 -14.15
C GLN A 164 14.52 -12.69 -12.86
N VAL A 165 15.40 -12.17 -12.02
CA VAL A 165 15.00 -11.53 -10.77
C VAL A 165 14.30 -10.20 -11.05
N GLN A 166 13.12 -10.02 -10.48
CA GLN A 166 12.29 -8.83 -10.62
C GLN A 166 11.88 -8.23 -9.28
N THR A 167 11.66 -9.07 -8.25
CA THR A 167 11.19 -8.67 -6.94
C THR A 167 12.06 -9.26 -5.82
N MET A 168 11.95 -8.68 -4.63
CA MET A 168 12.63 -9.20 -3.44
C MET A 168 12.19 -10.65 -3.14
N GLY A 169 13.12 -11.48 -2.68
CA GLY A 169 12.88 -12.89 -2.39
C GLY A 169 13.07 -13.83 -3.59
N GLN A 170 13.49 -13.30 -4.74
CA GLN A 170 13.76 -14.09 -5.95
C GLN A 170 15.26 -14.32 -6.18
N PHE A 171 15.57 -15.41 -6.86
CA PHE A 171 16.91 -15.66 -7.39
C PHE A 171 16.88 -16.28 -8.78
N SER A 172 17.94 -16.11 -9.53
CA SER A 172 18.12 -16.66 -10.88
C SER A 172 19.53 -17.19 -11.07
N VAL A 173 19.66 -18.33 -11.75
CA VAL A 173 20.96 -18.87 -12.13
C VAL A 173 21.00 -19.07 -13.64
N ARG A 174 21.97 -18.42 -14.29
CA ARG A 174 22.15 -18.46 -15.76
C ARG A 174 23.62 -18.64 -16.09
N GLY A 175 24.00 -19.87 -16.42
CA GLY A 175 25.42 -20.21 -16.66
C GLY A 175 26.24 -20.03 -15.37
N GLY A 176 27.26 -19.18 -15.39
CA GLY A 176 28.10 -18.80 -14.25
C GLY A 176 27.63 -17.54 -13.53
N ILE A 177 26.36 -17.13 -13.69
CA ILE A 177 25.81 -15.93 -13.06
C ILE A 177 24.71 -16.33 -12.08
N LEU A 178 24.84 -15.88 -10.84
CA LEU A 178 23.82 -15.96 -9.80
C LEU A 178 23.31 -14.56 -9.50
N ASP A 179 22.03 -14.31 -9.76
CA ASP A 179 21.32 -13.10 -9.38
C ASP A 179 20.43 -13.41 -8.16
N VAL A 180 20.49 -12.60 -7.12
CA VAL A 180 19.66 -12.75 -5.92
C VAL A 180 19.12 -11.37 -5.49
N PHE A 181 17.85 -11.30 -5.10
CA PHE A 181 17.29 -10.09 -4.52
C PHE A 181 16.91 -10.33 -3.05
N PRO A 182 17.83 -10.05 -2.11
CA PRO A 182 17.56 -10.23 -0.69
C PRO A 182 16.48 -9.29 -0.17
N LEU A 183 15.73 -9.74 0.84
CA LEU A 183 14.70 -8.91 1.51
C LEU A 183 15.29 -7.74 2.29
N THR A 184 16.58 -7.82 2.63
CA THR A 184 17.29 -6.81 3.42
C THR A 184 17.92 -5.70 2.59
N GLU A 185 18.00 -5.87 1.28
CA GLU A 185 18.69 -4.96 0.37
C GLU A 185 17.68 -4.18 -0.49
N GLU A 186 18.09 -2.99 -0.94
CA GLU A 186 17.27 -2.15 -1.84
C GLU A 186 17.41 -2.55 -3.31
N ASN A 187 18.54 -3.16 -3.68
CA ASN A 187 18.84 -3.57 -5.04
C ASN A 187 19.24 -5.05 -5.08
N PRO A 188 18.97 -5.77 -6.17
CA PRO A 188 19.44 -7.13 -6.35
C PRO A 188 20.95 -7.18 -6.55
N ILE A 189 21.51 -8.33 -6.25
CA ILE A 189 22.93 -8.63 -6.28
C ILE A 189 23.21 -9.60 -7.40
N ARG A 190 24.19 -9.30 -8.22
CA ARG A 190 24.73 -10.19 -9.26
C ARG A 190 26.10 -10.68 -8.86
N ILE A 191 26.27 -12.01 -8.88
CA ILE A 191 27.50 -12.71 -8.56
C ILE A 191 27.91 -13.45 -9.83
N GLU A 192 29.07 -13.09 -10.38
CA GLU A 192 29.63 -13.75 -11.58
C GLU A 192 30.79 -14.65 -11.16
N LEU A 193 30.79 -15.85 -11.74
CA LEU A 193 31.76 -16.87 -11.44
C LEU A 193 32.70 -17.07 -12.65
N TRP A 194 34.00 -17.20 -12.38
CA TRP A 194 34.97 -17.72 -13.32
C TRP A 194 35.31 -19.16 -12.96
N GLY A 195 34.68 -20.14 -13.68
CA GLY A 195 34.65 -21.51 -13.24
C GLY A 195 33.80 -21.67 -12.00
N ASP A 196 34.39 -22.04 -10.87
CA ASP A 196 33.73 -22.18 -9.58
C ASP A 196 34.13 -21.07 -8.58
N GLU A 197 34.95 -20.09 -8.99
CA GLU A 197 35.43 -18.99 -8.17
C GLU A 197 34.62 -17.71 -8.42
N ILE A 198 34.25 -16.97 -7.36
CA ILE A 198 33.55 -15.71 -7.45
C ILE A 198 34.50 -14.64 -7.98
N ASP A 199 34.24 -14.14 -9.20
CA ASP A 199 35.03 -13.12 -9.90
C ASP A 199 34.53 -11.71 -9.59
N THR A 200 33.19 -11.51 -9.58
CA THR A 200 32.60 -10.19 -9.26
C THR A 200 31.33 -10.33 -8.44
N ILE A 201 31.13 -9.37 -7.52
CA ILE A 201 29.88 -9.16 -6.79
C ILE A 201 29.46 -7.71 -6.99
N ARG A 202 28.20 -7.46 -7.43
CA ARG A 202 27.72 -6.10 -7.67
C ARG A 202 26.23 -5.95 -7.48
N TYR A 203 25.80 -4.77 -7.04
CA TYR A 203 24.42 -4.35 -7.13
C TYR A 203 24.06 -4.00 -8.57
N PHE A 204 22.84 -4.32 -8.98
CA PHE A 204 22.32 -3.96 -10.29
C PHE A 204 20.87 -3.51 -10.23
N ASP A 205 20.45 -2.77 -11.23
CA ASP A 205 19.07 -2.31 -11.37
C ASP A 205 18.21 -3.34 -12.11
N CYS A 206 17.07 -3.72 -11.54
CA CYS A 206 16.19 -4.75 -12.08
C CYS A 206 15.68 -4.47 -13.50
N GLU A 207 15.35 -3.21 -13.78
CA GLU A 207 14.73 -2.83 -15.05
C GLU A 207 15.77 -2.69 -16.17
N SER A 208 16.81 -1.91 -15.92
CA SER A 208 17.84 -1.63 -16.91
C SER A 208 18.91 -2.71 -16.98
N GLN A 209 19.00 -3.63 -16.01
CA GLN A 209 20.04 -4.65 -15.85
C GLN A 209 21.47 -4.09 -15.76
N LYS A 210 21.61 -2.80 -15.49
CA LYS A 210 22.91 -2.12 -15.37
C LYS A 210 23.48 -2.25 -13.98
N SER A 211 24.79 -2.42 -13.90
CA SER A 211 25.51 -2.39 -12.63
C SER A 211 25.40 -1.01 -11.98
N ILE A 212 25.19 -1.01 -10.67
CA ILE A 212 25.14 0.20 -9.84
C ILE A 212 26.49 0.39 -9.12
N GLU A 213 26.92 -0.63 -8.38
CA GLU A 213 28.12 -0.57 -7.54
C GLU A 213 28.71 -1.97 -7.38
N ASN A 214 30.06 -2.07 -7.35
CA ASN A 214 30.76 -3.31 -7.03
C ASN A 214 31.00 -3.38 -5.52
N ILE A 215 30.91 -4.58 -4.97
CA ILE A 215 31.14 -4.87 -3.55
C ILE A 215 32.04 -6.08 -3.40
N ASP A 216 32.80 -6.15 -2.33
CA ASP A 216 33.73 -7.25 -2.09
C ASP A 216 33.11 -8.40 -1.32
N ARG A 217 32.06 -8.13 -0.57
CA ARG A 217 31.39 -9.10 0.30
C ARG A 217 29.90 -8.80 0.42
N VAL A 218 29.07 -9.85 0.52
CA VAL A 218 27.65 -9.74 0.78
C VAL A 218 27.16 -10.82 1.73
N SER A 219 26.22 -10.49 2.60
CA SER A 219 25.48 -11.43 3.46
C SER A 219 24.03 -11.52 3.01
N ILE A 220 23.63 -12.67 2.52
CA ILE A 220 22.26 -12.96 2.07
C ILE A 220 21.52 -13.62 3.23
N TYR A 221 20.51 -12.90 3.75
CA TYR A 221 19.63 -13.36 4.82
C TYR A 221 18.50 -14.21 4.25
N PRO A 222 17.94 -15.17 5.02
CA PRO A 222 16.75 -15.90 4.58
C PRO A 222 15.59 -14.98 4.17
N ALA A 223 14.84 -15.41 3.19
CA ALA A 223 13.61 -14.76 2.76
C ALA A 223 12.39 -15.14 3.61
N ALA A 224 12.60 -15.96 4.64
CA ALA A 224 11.59 -16.41 5.59
C ALA A 224 12.14 -16.35 7.01
N GLU A 225 11.25 -16.12 8.00
CA GLU A 225 11.64 -16.10 9.42
C GLU A 225 11.87 -17.51 9.98
N LEU A 226 11.19 -18.51 9.41
CA LEU A 226 11.34 -19.91 9.80
C LEU A 226 12.16 -20.67 8.76
N VAL A 227 13.32 -21.15 9.16
CA VAL A 227 14.15 -22.05 8.37
C VAL A 227 14.38 -23.31 9.20
N LEU A 228 13.96 -24.46 8.68
CA LEU A 228 14.04 -25.75 9.34
C LEU A 228 15.04 -26.67 8.65
N SER A 229 15.78 -27.43 9.44
CA SER A 229 16.54 -28.59 8.94
C SER A 229 15.58 -29.76 8.62
N ASP A 230 16.05 -30.70 7.81
CA ASP A 230 15.27 -31.90 7.49
C ASP A 230 14.92 -32.73 8.73
N GLU A 231 15.82 -32.76 9.74
CA GLU A 231 15.61 -33.46 11.01
C GLU A 231 14.53 -32.78 11.87
N GLU A 232 14.58 -31.44 11.99
CA GLU A 232 13.56 -30.64 12.72
C GLU A 232 12.20 -30.79 12.06
N LYS A 233 12.18 -30.76 10.73
CA LYS A 233 10.98 -30.94 9.94
C LYS A 233 10.34 -32.33 10.15
N ALA A 234 11.14 -33.38 10.07
CA ALA A 234 10.69 -34.75 10.32
C ALA A 234 10.15 -34.93 11.75
N GLY A 235 10.89 -34.41 12.76
CA GLY A 235 10.47 -34.43 14.15
C GLY A 235 9.16 -33.68 14.40
N GLY A 236 8.96 -32.53 13.75
CA GLY A 236 7.72 -31.74 13.81
C GLY A 236 6.53 -32.46 13.20
N ILE A 237 6.74 -33.11 12.05
CA ILE A 237 5.72 -33.95 11.38
C ILE A 237 5.27 -35.09 12.27
N ASP A 238 6.19 -35.76 12.94
CA ASP A 238 5.87 -36.87 13.85
C ASP A 238 5.05 -36.39 15.06
N LYS A 239 5.41 -35.25 15.67
CA LYS A 239 4.65 -34.61 16.77
C LYS A 239 3.25 -34.24 16.31
N LEU A 240 3.11 -33.65 15.12
CA LEU A 240 1.84 -33.25 14.53
C LEU A 240 0.92 -34.46 14.29
N LYS A 241 1.41 -35.50 13.66
CA LYS A 241 0.65 -36.75 13.44
C LYS A 241 0.19 -37.37 14.74
N ALA A 242 1.05 -37.44 15.75
CA ALA A 242 0.72 -38.00 17.06
C ALA A 242 -0.40 -37.19 17.76
N GLU A 243 -0.37 -35.87 17.66
CA GLU A 243 -1.41 -35.03 18.22
C GLU A 243 -2.71 -35.11 17.42
N ALA A 244 -2.67 -35.04 16.09
CA ALA A 244 -3.84 -35.20 15.22
C ALA A 244 -4.57 -36.50 15.48
N LYS A 245 -3.85 -37.61 15.63
CA LYS A 245 -4.41 -38.93 16.01
C LYS A 245 -5.13 -38.86 17.37
N ARG A 246 -4.51 -38.24 18.38
CA ARG A 246 -5.12 -38.08 19.71
C ARG A 246 -6.41 -37.26 19.67
N VAL A 247 -6.39 -36.17 18.92
CA VAL A 247 -7.54 -35.29 18.74
C VAL A 247 -8.66 -35.97 17.96
N SER A 248 -8.35 -36.66 16.86
CA SER A 248 -9.33 -37.44 16.07
C SER A 248 -9.98 -38.54 16.89
N ASP A 249 -9.23 -39.29 17.67
CA ASP A 249 -9.75 -40.32 18.55
C ASP A 249 -10.67 -39.76 19.65
N LYS A 250 -10.33 -38.60 20.19
CA LYS A 250 -11.17 -37.86 21.16
C LYS A 250 -12.48 -37.42 20.56
N LEU A 251 -12.46 -36.84 19.37
CA LEU A 251 -13.65 -36.35 18.64
C LEU A 251 -14.57 -37.53 18.26
N ARG A 252 -14.00 -38.67 17.80
CA ARG A 252 -14.79 -39.90 17.54
C ARG A 252 -15.52 -40.44 18.79
N LYS A 253 -14.84 -40.39 19.96
CA LYS A 253 -15.50 -40.74 21.23
C LYS A 253 -16.65 -39.82 21.61
N GLN A 254 -16.60 -38.59 21.15
CA GLN A 254 -17.65 -37.56 21.33
C GLN A 254 -18.75 -37.63 20.24
N MET A 255 -18.72 -38.63 19.36
CA MET A 255 -19.63 -38.80 18.21
C MET A 255 -19.50 -37.67 17.15
N LYS A 256 -18.41 -36.93 17.15
CA LYS A 256 -18.08 -35.87 16.18
C LYS A 256 -17.22 -36.46 15.05
N THR A 257 -17.87 -37.21 14.17
CA THR A 257 -17.18 -38.01 13.13
C THR A 257 -16.68 -37.17 11.98
N GLU A 258 -17.39 -36.11 11.61
CA GLU A 258 -16.98 -35.18 10.54
C GLU A 258 -15.76 -34.37 10.96
N GLU A 259 -15.76 -33.83 12.16
CA GLU A 259 -14.63 -33.06 12.71
C GLU A 259 -13.40 -33.96 12.88
N ALA A 260 -13.58 -35.22 13.32
CA ALA A 260 -12.51 -36.20 13.43
C ALA A 260 -11.89 -36.55 12.06
N HIS A 261 -12.73 -36.67 11.02
CA HIS A 261 -12.28 -36.90 9.66
C HIS A 261 -11.49 -35.68 9.14
N ARG A 262 -12.00 -34.47 9.36
CA ARG A 262 -11.33 -33.21 8.97
C ARG A 262 -9.94 -33.06 9.57
N VAL A 263 -9.80 -33.34 10.87
CA VAL A 263 -8.48 -33.34 11.54
C VAL A 263 -7.52 -34.35 10.90
N THR A 264 -8.01 -35.54 10.52
CA THR A 264 -7.14 -36.56 9.90
C THR A 264 -6.69 -36.10 8.50
N VAL A 265 -7.62 -35.63 7.67
CA VAL A 265 -7.31 -35.16 6.31
C VAL A 265 -6.32 -34.00 6.37
N MET A 266 -6.58 -32.99 7.20
CA MET A 266 -5.67 -31.85 7.39
C MET A 266 -4.26 -32.29 7.78
N ALA A 267 -4.12 -33.24 8.70
CA ALA A 267 -2.80 -33.72 9.14
C ALA A 267 -2.08 -34.51 8.05
N ASP A 268 -2.81 -35.27 7.24
CA ASP A 268 -2.24 -36.05 6.13
C ASP A 268 -1.79 -35.09 5.02
N GLU A 269 -2.61 -34.10 4.64
CA GLU A 269 -2.28 -33.06 3.65
C GLU A 269 -1.06 -32.25 4.06
N LEU A 270 -1.04 -31.71 5.28
CA LEU A 270 0.12 -30.97 5.80
C LEU A 270 1.39 -31.81 5.82
N THR A 271 1.26 -33.10 6.13
CA THR A 271 2.41 -33.98 6.16
C THR A 271 2.98 -34.24 4.77
N GLU A 272 2.11 -34.44 3.77
CA GLU A 272 2.50 -34.64 2.39
C GLU A 272 3.17 -33.37 1.83
N GLU A 273 2.54 -32.21 2.02
CA GLU A 273 3.07 -30.92 1.58
C GLU A 273 4.41 -30.58 2.24
N TRP A 274 4.55 -30.74 3.53
CA TRP A 274 5.82 -30.52 4.23
C TRP A 274 6.90 -31.54 3.88
N GLY A 275 6.50 -32.74 3.47
CA GLY A 275 7.40 -33.75 2.95
C GLY A 275 8.02 -33.42 1.61
N GLU A 276 7.23 -32.82 0.70
CA GLU A 276 7.63 -32.52 -0.66
C GLU A 276 8.26 -31.13 -0.81
N LEU A 277 7.79 -30.13 -0.06
CA LEU A 277 8.22 -28.73 -0.18
C LEU A 277 9.28 -28.37 0.87
N SER A 278 10.25 -27.57 0.47
CA SER A 278 11.26 -27.00 1.38
C SER A 278 10.65 -25.99 2.33
N MET A 279 9.65 -25.25 1.89
CA MET A 279 8.89 -24.25 2.64
C MET A 279 7.41 -24.36 2.28
N TYR A 280 6.54 -24.21 3.30
CA TYR A 280 5.10 -24.15 3.13
C TYR A 280 4.54 -22.87 3.79
N ALA A 281 3.66 -22.19 3.09
CA ALA A 281 2.98 -21.02 3.64
C ALA A 281 2.19 -21.41 4.90
N GLY A 282 2.36 -20.65 5.97
CA GLY A 282 1.67 -20.90 7.23
C GLY A 282 2.34 -21.86 8.20
N MET A 283 3.55 -22.37 7.91
CA MET A 283 4.32 -23.18 8.87
C MET A 283 4.58 -22.45 10.20
N ASP A 284 4.60 -21.13 10.18
CA ASP A 284 4.75 -20.26 11.37
C ASP A 284 3.69 -20.52 12.45
N ALA A 285 2.51 -20.98 12.06
CA ALA A 285 1.44 -21.32 13.00
C ALA A 285 1.69 -22.63 13.76
N PHE A 286 2.70 -23.39 13.35
CA PHE A 286 3.03 -24.70 13.89
C PHE A 286 4.35 -24.71 14.65
N LEU A 287 4.88 -23.55 15.04
CA LEU A 287 6.17 -23.42 15.74
C LEU A 287 6.29 -24.35 16.96
N SER A 288 5.19 -24.58 17.69
CA SER A 288 5.17 -25.46 18.87
C SER A 288 5.41 -26.93 18.57
N TYR A 289 5.35 -27.35 17.30
CA TYR A 289 5.70 -28.71 16.88
C TYR A 289 7.18 -28.85 16.57
N PHE A 290 7.82 -27.76 16.14
CA PHE A 290 9.24 -27.74 15.78
C PHE A 290 10.12 -27.35 16.97
N PHE A 291 9.67 -26.45 17.84
CA PHE A 291 10.43 -25.91 18.96
C PHE A 291 9.69 -26.13 20.29
N ASP A 292 10.43 -26.58 21.31
CA ASP A 292 9.84 -26.86 22.63
C ASP A 292 9.64 -25.57 23.45
N GLU A 293 10.45 -24.53 23.21
CA GLU A 293 10.36 -23.24 23.88
C GLU A 293 9.68 -22.21 23.00
N ARG A 294 8.78 -21.43 23.59
CA ARG A 294 8.17 -20.26 22.94
C ARG A 294 9.07 -19.05 23.10
N VAL A 295 9.48 -18.47 21.99
CA VAL A 295 10.33 -17.30 21.93
C VAL A 295 9.58 -16.13 21.31
N GLY A 296 9.81 -14.91 21.79
CA GLY A 296 9.30 -13.67 21.25
C GLY A 296 10.40 -12.64 21.10
N ILE A 297 10.12 -11.53 20.44
CA ILE A 297 11.13 -10.50 20.14
C ILE A 297 11.79 -9.93 21.40
N LEU A 298 11.07 -9.86 22.53
CA LEU A 298 11.63 -9.38 23.81
C LEU A 298 12.77 -10.24 24.34
N ASP A 299 12.79 -11.52 24.02
CA ASP A 299 13.78 -12.46 24.56
C ASP A 299 15.19 -12.20 23.97
N TYR A 300 15.30 -11.38 22.92
CA TYR A 300 16.56 -10.98 22.28
C TYR A 300 17.14 -9.67 22.81
N PHE A 301 16.45 -9.02 23.74
CA PHE A 301 16.94 -7.81 24.38
C PHE A 301 17.37 -8.08 25.82
N ASN A 302 18.61 -7.74 26.12
CA ASN A 302 19.10 -7.92 27.51
C ASN A 302 18.48 -6.85 28.42
N PRO A 303 17.79 -7.22 29.52
CA PRO A 303 17.19 -6.26 30.44
C PRO A 303 18.16 -5.22 31.02
N SER A 304 19.44 -5.57 31.22
CA SER A 304 20.44 -4.64 31.75
C SER A 304 20.81 -3.51 30.78
N ASP A 305 20.73 -3.76 29.46
CA ASP A 305 21.21 -2.83 28.42
C ASP A 305 20.06 -2.21 27.62
N SER A 306 18.83 -2.60 27.95
CA SER A 306 17.64 -2.19 27.18
C SER A 306 16.75 -1.27 27.98
N LEU A 307 16.11 -0.32 27.30
CA LEU A 307 15.12 0.59 27.85
C LEU A 307 13.86 0.54 26.98
N ILE A 308 12.70 0.32 27.63
CA ILE A 308 11.43 0.21 26.92
C ILE A 308 10.60 1.47 27.15
N PHE A 309 10.15 2.08 26.07
CA PHE A 309 9.25 3.22 26.07
C PHE A 309 7.85 2.78 25.63
N PHE A 310 6.85 3.19 26.39
CA PHE A 310 5.45 2.98 26.00
C PHE A 310 4.80 4.31 25.62
N ASP A 311 4.23 4.34 24.44
CA ASP A 311 3.29 5.37 24.02
C ASP A 311 1.88 4.96 24.47
N GLU A 312 1.37 5.60 25.55
CA GLU A 312 0.07 5.30 26.15
C GLU A 312 -0.05 3.83 26.64
N LEU A 313 0.76 3.46 27.65
CA LEU A 313 0.83 2.08 28.20
C LEU A 313 -0.55 1.44 28.45
N THR A 314 -1.51 2.18 29.01
CA THR A 314 -2.85 1.66 29.27
C THR A 314 -3.53 1.20 28.00
N ARG A 315 -3.42 1.97 26.93
CA ARG A 315 -3.96 1.62 25.59
C ARG A 315 -3.24 0.41 25.00
N CYS A 316 -1.92 0.33 25.17
CA CYS A 316 -1.14 -0.84 24.71
C CYS A 316 -1.63 -2.13 25.35
N VAL A 317 -1.82 -2.12 26.67
CA VAL A 317 -2.28 -3.29 27.44
C VAL A 317 -3.76 -3.63 27.10
N GLU A 318 -4.61 -2.62 26.93
CA GLU A 318 -6.00 -2.82 26.50
C GLU A 318 -6.07 -3.45 25.10
N GLN A 319 -5.26 -2.99 24.18
CA GLN A 319 -5.15 -3.57 22.84
C GLN A 319 -4.67 -5.03 22.91
N GLY A 320 -3.64 -5.33 23.69
CA GLY A 320 -3.17 -6.71 23.88
C GLY A 320 -4.25 -7.64 24.44
N LYS A 321 -5.10 -7.16 25.37
CA LYS A 321 -6.24 -7.95 25.88
C LYS A 321 -7.29 -8.22 24.81
N LEU A 322 -7.56 -7.24 23.95
CA LEU A 322 -8.48 -7.42 22.82
C LEU A 322 -7.94 -8.48 21.86
N THR A 323 -6.67 -8.35 21.45
CA THR A 323 -6.00 -9.32 20.58
C THR A 323 -5.98 -10.74 21.17
N GLU A 324 -5.69 -10.88 22.48
CA GLU A 324 -5.75 -12.18 23.17
C GLU A 324 -7.17 -12.77 23.14
N THR A 325 -8.19 -11.94 23.37
CA THR A 325 -9.58 -12.38 23.40
C THR A 325 -10.01 -12.86 22.02
N GLU A 326 -9.77 -12.05 20.97
CA GLU A 326 -10.09 -12.39 19.59
C GLU A 326 -9.39 -13.69 19.17
N PHE A 327 -8.10 -13.81 19.43
CA PHE A 327 -7.33 -15.02 19.13
C PHE A 327 -7.88 -16.23 19.86
N SER A 328 -8.11 -16.13 21.17
CA SER A 328 -8.58 -17.24 22.00
C SER A 328 -9.98 -17.72 21.57
N GLU A 329 -10.90 -16.81 21.25
CA GLU A 329 -12.26 -17.15 20.82
C GLU A 329 -12.24 -17.81 19.43
N SER A 330 -11.53 -17.22 18.49
CA SER A 330 -11.38 -17.77 17.13
C SER A 330 -10.75 -19.16 17.16
N MET A 331 -9.62 -19.33 17.89
CA MET A 331 -8.93 -20.61 17.97
C MET A 331 -9.73 -21.69 18.70
N LYS A 332 -10.46 -21.37 19.78
CA LYS A 332 -11.36 -22.33 20.44
C LYS A 332 -12.43 -22.86 19.53
N GLN A 333 -13.03 -21.99 18.72
CA GLN A 333 -14.06 -22.37 17.78
C GLN A 333 -13.51 -23.26 16.66
N ARG A 334 -12.39 -22.87 16.04
CA ARG A 334 -11.70 -23.66 15.01
C ARG A 334 -11.29 -25.04 15.55
N LEU A 335 -10.79 -25.10 16.78
CA LEU A 335 -10.43 -26.35 17.44
C LEU A 335 -11.68 -27.25 17.63
N ALA A 336 -12.81 -26.68 18.07
CA ALA A 336 -14.06 -27.43 18.25
C ALA A 336 -14.60 -28.01 16.94
N MET A 337 -14.36 -27.33 15.81
CA MET A 337 -14.75 -27.73 14.46
C MET A 337 -13.70 -28.60 13.74
N GLY A 338 -12.54 -28.85 14.36
CA GLY A 338 -11.47 -29.68 13.80
C GLY A 338 -10.66 -29.03 12.67
N TYR A 339 -10.60 -27.73 12.61
CA TYR A 339 -9.79 -26.98 11.64
C TYR A 339 -8.35 -26.70 12.10
N ILE A 340 -8.07 -26.85 13.39
CA ILE A 340 -6.75 -26.66 13.97
C ILE A 340 -6.45 -27.73 15.01
N LEU A 341 -5.20 -27.83 15.39
CA LEU A 341 -4.71 -28.68 16.47
C LEU A 341 -4.41 -27.86 17.72
N PRO A 342 -4.44 -28.46 18.93
CA PRO A 342 -4.16 -27.76 20.18
C PRO A 342 -2.82 -27.02 20.22
N GLY A 343 -1.78 -27.57 19.61
CA GLY A 343 -0.46 -26.95 19.57
C GLY A 343 -0.46 -25.55 18.90
N GLN A 344 -1.38 -25.30 17.99
CA GLN A 344 -1.50 -23.99 17.32
C GLN A 344 -2.05 -22.89 18.22
N MET A 345 -2.69 -23.24 19.33
CA MET A 345 -3.13 -22.26 20.33
C MET A 345 -1.96 -21.57 21.05
N ASN A 346 -0.73 -22.10 20.91
CA ASN A 346 0.47 -21.51 21.51
C ASN A 346 1.14 -20.43 20.64
N GLY A 347 0.53 -20.05 19.52
CA GLY A 347 1.07 -19.07 18.59
C GLY A 347 1.08 -17.62 19.09
N LEU A 348 0.48 -17.34 20.25
CA LEU A 348 0.41 -16.03 20.86
C LEU A 348 0.73 -16.10 22.36
N PHE A 349 1.55 -15.15 22.86
CA PHE A 349 1.69 -14.92 24.30
C PHE A 349 0.45 -14.21 24.83
N THR A 350 0.05 -14.53 26.06
CA THR A 350 -1.00 -13.78 26.74
C THR A 350 -0.50 -12.41 27.18
N GLU A 351 -1.41 -11.45 27.35
CA GLU A 351 -1.07 -10.12 27.88
C GLU A 351 -0.29 -10.24 29.22
N LYS A 352 -0.73 -11.14 30.10
CA LYS A 352 -0.08 -11.35 31.40
C LYS A 352 1.36 -11.87 31.28
N GLU A 353 1.62 -12.78 30.33
CA GLU A 353 2.98 -13.28 30.07
C GLU A 353 3.91 -12.15 29.61
N ILE A 354 3.41 -11.28 28.72
CA ILE A 354 4.18 -10.13 28.25
C ILE A 354 4.44 -9.14 29.38
N VAL A 355 3.42 -8.78 30.17
CA VAL A 355 3.58 -7.89 31.33
C VAL A 355 4.58 -8.48 32.35
N ALA A 356 4.55 -9.78 32.58
CA ALA A 356 5.52 -10.46 33.45
C ALA A 356 6.95 -10.40 32.88
N LYS A 357 7.13 -10.56 31.58
CA LYS A 357 8.44 -10.38 30.92
C LYS A 357 8.92 -8.94 31.06
N LEU A 358 8.03 -7.95 30.78
CA LEU A 358 8.32 -6.51 30.88
C LEU A 358 8.74 -6.08 32.29
N GLY A 359 8.27 -6.77 33.34
CA GLY A 359 8.66 -6.50 34.71
C GLY A 359 10.17 -6.69 35.01
N LYS A 360 10.90 -7.32 34.10
CA LYS A 360 12.38 -7.47 34.20
C LYS A 360 13.12 -6.25 33.63
N TYR A 361 12.46 -5.41 32.87
CA TYR A 361 13.08 -4.27 32.19
C TYR A 361 12.85 -2.95 32.91
N SER A 362 13.68 -1.98 32.59
CA SER A 362 13.39 -0.57 32.88
C SER A 362 12.43 -0.04 31.83
N CYS A 363 11.30 0.50 32.29
CA CYS A 363 10.22 0.96 31.43
C CYS A 363 9.89 2.43 31.70
N ILE A 364 9.63 3.21 30.66
CA ILE A 364 9.12 4.59 30.75
C ILE A 364 7.81 4.66 29.97
N ALA A 365 6.71 5.01 30.63
CA ALA A 365 5.44 5.23 29.97
C ALA A 365 5.19 6.74 29.76
N LEU A 366 5.01 7.16 28.54
CA LEU A 366 4.70 8.53 28.14
C LEU A 366 3.20 8.62 27.82
N ALA A 367 2.47 9.45 28.56
CA ALA A 367 1.04 9.60 28.38
C ALA A 367 0.55 11.04 28.54
N ALA A 368 -0.58 11.33 27.89
CA ALA A 368 -1.23 12.62 28.04
C ALA A 368 -1.88 12.78 29.43
N LEU A 369 -2.48 11.71 29.93
CA LEU A 369 -3.17 11.64 31.21
C LEU A 369 -2.48 10.64 32.13
N ASP A 370 -3.00 10.50 33.35
CA ASP A 370 -2.43 9.60 34.33
C ASP A 370 -2.48 8.13 33.88
N ASN A 371 -1.36 7.42 34.00
CA ASN A 371 -1.18 6.03 33.61
C ASN A 371 -1.36 5.10 34.81
N LYS A 372 -2.14 4.02 34.61
CA LYS A 372 -2.13 2.90 35.55
C LYS A 372 -0.89 2.05 35.31
N ALA A 373 -0.28 1.53 36.36
CA ALA A 373 0.91 0.69 36.27
C ALA A 373 0.67 -0.67 35.58
N ASN A 374 -0.58 -1.08 35.36
CA ASN A 374 -1.01 -2.28 34.63
C ASN A 374 -0.24 -3.56 34.99
N GLY A 375 0.06 -3.75 36.28
CA GLY A 375 0.79 -4.93 36.81
C GLY A 375 2.32 -4.77 36.84
N LEU A 376 2.88 -3.68 36.35
CA LEU A 376 4.30 -3.36 36.50
C LEU A 376 4.58 -2.66 37.82
N HIS A 377 5.78 -2.90 38.38
CA HIS A 377 6.21 -2.22 39.60
C HIS A 377 6.51 -0.74 39.29
N GLN A 378 5.72 0.17 39.91
CA GLN A 378 5.88 1.61 39.69
C GLN A 378 7.01 2.18 40.57
N LEU A 379 8.01 2.76 39.90
CA LEU A 379 9.18 3.39 40.56
C LEU A 379 8.96 4.88 40.85
N GLY A 380 8.18 5.56 39.98
CA GLY A 380 7.90 6.99 40.12
C GLY A 380 6.84 7.46 39.11
N SER A 381 6.26 8.64 39.43
CA SER A 381 5.35 9.35 38.50
C SER A 381 5.74 10.82 38.47
N TYR A 382 5.89 11.34 37.24
CA TYR A 382 6.37 12.72 37.03
C TYR A 382 5.42 13.40 36.02
N GLY A 383 5.02 14.63 36.36
CA GLY A 383 4.21 15.47 35.52
C GLY A 383 5.06 16.43 34.69
N ILE A 384 4.80 16.51 33.41
CA ILE A 384 5.45 17.45 32.49
C ILE A 384 4.38 18.40 31.97
N HIS A 385 4.72 19.69 31.84
CA HIS A 385 3.84 20.66 31.19
C HIS A 385 4.37 20.97 29.80
N CYS A 386 3.75 20.35 28.81
CA CYS A 386 3.99 20.57 27.39
C CYS A 386 2.67 20.85 26.68
N GLN A 387 2.67 21.73 25.71
CA GLN A 387 1.50 22.07 24.93
C GLN A 387 1.83 22.13 23.44
N SER A 388 0.83 21.89 22.58
CA SER A 388 0.98 22.02 21.14
C SER A 388 1.11 23.48 20.76
N VAL A 389 1.93 23.76 19.75
CA VAL A 389 1.98 25.09 19.13
C VAL A 389 0.66 25.32 18.41
N SER A 390 0.10 26.53 18.53
CA SER A 390 -1.10 26.91 17.77
C SER A 390 -0.76 27.03 16.29
N PRO A 391 -1.55 26.45 15.39
CA PRO A 391 -1.30 26.54 13.96
C PRO A 391 -1.42 28.00 13.47
N TYR A 392 -0.49 28.41 12.66
CA TYR A 392 -0.45 29.78 12.12
C TYR A 392 -1.31 29.95 10.85
N ASN A 393 -1.81 28.86 10.26
CA ASN A 393 -2.74 28.84 9.13
C ASN A 393 -2.28 29.77 7.98
N ASN A 394 -1.07 29.60 7.51
CA ASN A 394 -0.42 30.43 6.47
C ASN A 394 -0.25 31.93 6.84
N SER A 395 -0.51 32.31 8.07
CA SER A 395 -0.29 33.72 8.47
C SER A 395 1.13 33.94 8.97
N PHE A 396 2.00 34.34 8.07
CA PHE A 396 3.37 34.72 8.40
C PHE A 396 3.46 35.86 9.41
N GLU A 397 2.48 36.79 9.40
CA GLU A 397 2.39 37.86 10.37
C GLU A 397 2.18 37.37 11.80
N LEU A 398 1.34 36.33 12.00
CA LEU A 398 1.13 35.73 13.31
C LEU A 398 2.39 35.04 13.79
N LEU A 399 3.10 34.31 12.92
CA LEU A 399 4.39 33.70 13.23
C LEU A 399 5.39 34.75 13.69
N ILE A 400 5.57 35.85 12.95
CA ILE A 400 6.47 36.96 13.30
C ILE A 400 6.11 37.58 14.63
N LYS A 401 4.82 37.79 14.91
CA LYS A 401 4.34 38.32 16.19
C LYS A 401 4.71 37.39 17.34
N ASP A 402 4.50 36.10 17.17
CA ASP A 402 4.84 35.08 18.19
C ASP A 402 6.35 34.93 18.37
N LEU A 403 7.13 34.95 17.30
CA LEU A 403 8.59 34.91 17.41
C LEU A 403 9.13 36.14 18.16
N LYS A 404 8.59 37.31 17.93
CA LYS A 404 8.92 38.52 18.72
C LYS A 404 8.55 38.35 20.21
N ARG A 405 7.39 37.76 20.51
CA ARG A 405 6.95 37.43 21.88
C ARG A 405 7.90 36.39 22.53
N TYR A 406 8.23 35.31 21.84
CA TYR A 406 9.16 34.28 22.32
C TYR A 406 10.54 34.85 22.61
N LYS A 407 11.08 35.64 21.68
CA LYS A 407 12.39 36.30 21.87
C LYS A 407 12.39 37.25 23.07
N LYS A 408 11.34 38.09 23.23
CA LYS A 408 11.20 39.01 24.37
C LYS A 408 11.12 38.27 25.70
N ASN A 409 10.50 37.07 25.73
CA ASN A 409 10.35 36.26 26.94
C ASN A 409 11.54 35.32 27.18
N GLY A 410 12.61 35.38 26.39
CA GLY A 410 13.81 34.59 26.54
C GLY A 410 13.65 33.11 26.11
N TYR A 411 12.72 32.81 25.23
CA TYR A 411 12.55 31.46 24.71
C TYR A 411 13.69 31.06 23.78
N ARG A 412 14.07 29.81 23.84
CA ARG A 412 14.87 29.11 22.84
C ARG A 412 13.92 28.50 21.81
N VAL A 413 14.02 28.90 20.56
CA VAL A 413 13.09 28.48 19.52
C VAL A 413 13.81 27.74 18.41
N ILE A 414 13.30 26.58 18.02
CA ILE A 414 13.74 25.83 16.85
C ILE A 414 12.61 25.84 15.80
N LEU A 415 12.93 26.31 14.62
CA LEU A 415 12.04 26.25 13.44
C LEU A 415 12.49 25.11 12.54
N LEU A 416 11.62 24.15 12.30
CA LEU A 416 11.89 22.99 11.47
C LEU A 416 11.19 23.14 10.12
N SER A 417 11.96 23.04 9.05
CA SER A 417 11.44 22.94 7.69
C SER A 417 11.83 21.62 7.07
N GLY A 418 10.92 21.02 6.33
CA GLY A 418 11.14 19.73 5.68
C GLY A 418 12.11 19.80 4.49
N SER A 419 12.65 20.98 4.08
CA SER A 419 13.64 21.15 3.02
C SER A 419 14.74 22.11 3.44
N ARG A 420 15.97 21.74 3.11
CA ARG A 420 17.13 22.62 3.35
C ARG A 420 16.99 23.96 2.67
N THR A 421 16.51 23.99 1.44
CA THR A 421 16.30 25.24 0.67
C THR A 421 15.24 26.12 1.30
N ARG A 422 14.10 25.53 1.73
CA ARG A 422 13.05 26.29 2.42
C ARG A 422 13.49 26.76 3.80
N ALA A 423 14.25 25.96 4.55
CA ALA A 423 14.79 26.39 5.84
C ALA A 423 15.68 27.62 5.70
N LYS A 424 16.55 27.69 4.67
CA LYS A 424 17.35 28.87 4.37
C LYS A 424 16.50 30.08 4.05
N ARG A 425 15.52 29.95 3.14
CA ARG A 425 14.57 31.02 2.79
C ARG A 425 13.79 31.50 4.01
N LEU A 426 13.26 30.58 4.80
CA LEU A 426 12.53 30.92 6.02
C LEU A 426 13.40 31.76 6.98
N SER A 427 14.69 31.42 7.10
CA SER A 427 15.63 32.20 7.91
C SER A 427 15.87 33.60 7.34
N GLU A 428 15.94 33.75 6.02
CA GLU A 428 16.07 35.03 5.32
C GLU A 428 14.81 35.90 5.52
N ASP A 429 13.63 35.32 5.25
CA ASP A 429 12.33 36.00 5.40
C ASP A 429 12.07 36.50 6.84
N ILE A 430 12.46 35.69 7.85
CA ILE A 430 12.35 36.12 9.26
C ILE A 430 13.35 37.24 9.59
N THR A 431 14.55 37.18 9.04
CA THR A 431 15.58 38.21 9.24
C THR A 431 15.15 39.53 8.62
N ASP A 432 14.54 39.50 7.44
CA ASP A 432 13.98 40.69 6.75
C ASP A 432 12.86 41.35 7.56
N GLN A 433 12.14 40.63 8.42
CA GLN A 433 11.16 41.13 9.36
C GLN A 433 11.77 41.69 10.66
N GLY A 434 13.11 41.81 10.72
CA GLY A 434 13.85 42.38 11.84
C GLY A 434 14.02 41.47 13.04
N ILE A 435 13.90 40.16 12.85
CA ILE A 435 14.13 39.15 13.89
C ILE A 435 15.46 38.44 13.60
N THR A 436 16.39 38.52 14.53
CA THR A 436 17.66 37.80 14.41
C THR A 436 17.44 36.30 14.57
N CYS A 437 17.69 35.53 13.55
CA CYS A 437 17.72 34.07 13.55
C CYS A 437 18.91 33.57 12.72
N PHE A 438 19.24 32.31 12.81
CA PHE A 438 20.32 31.71 12.04
C PHE A 438 19.93 30.32 11.52
N TYR A 439 20.37 30.01 10.31
CA TYR A 439 20.24 28.68 9.73
C TYR A 439 21.46 27.81 10.06
N THR A 440 21.24 26.56 10.45
CA THR A 440 22.31 25.61 10.68
C THR A 440 21.85 24.18 10.35
N GLU A 441 22.80 23.35 9.91
CA GLU A 441 22.65 21.90 9.78
C GLU A 441 23.31 21.15 10.94
N ASN A 442 23.95 21.88 11.86
CA ASN A 442 24.54 21.33 13.06
C ASN A 442 23.55 21.41 14.23
N TYR A 443 22.98 20.25 14.61
CA TYR A 443 22.04 20.12 15.71
C TYR A 443 22.73 20.04 17.09
N ASP A 444 24.06 20.00 17.14
CA ASP A 444 24.83 19.97 18.41
C ASP A 444 25.17 21.38 18.92
N HIS A 445 24.57 22.38 18.33
CA HIS A 445 24.66 23.77 18.80
C HIS A 445 23.80 23.97 20.08
N GLU A 446 24.39 24.56 21.10
CA GLU A 446 23.69 24.94 22.34
C GLU A 446 22.96 26.27 22.12
N LEU A 447 21.64 26.27 22.33
CA LEU A 447 20.83 27.47 22.16
C LEU A 447 20.82 28.31 23.43
N SER A 448 21.20 29.56 23.31
CA SER A 448 21.10 30.57 24.38
C SER A 448 19.68 31.13 24.46
N GLU A 449 19.33 31.72 25.59
CA GLU A 449 18.04 32.39 25.78
C GLU A 449 17.79 33.46 24.72
N GLY A 450 16.60 33.47 24.14
CA GLY A 450 16.19 34.40 23.10
C GLY A 450 16.73 34.10 21.69
N GLN A 451 17.44 33.01 21.49
CA GLN A 451 17.90 32.59 20.16
C GLN A 451 16.83 31.81 19.41
N ILE A 452 16.82 32.03 18.10
CA ILE A 452 15.94 31.35 17.15
C ILE A 452 16.85 30.65 16.12
N MET A 453 16.77 29.33 16.09
CA MET A 453 17.48 28.47 15.15
C MET A 453 16.53 27.95 14.09
N VAL A 454 16.91 28.03 12.81
CA VAL A 454 16.18 27.44 11.70
C VAL A 454 17.01 26.27 11.17
N CYS A 455 16.38 25.12 11.01
CA CYS A 455 17.07 23.93 10.54
C CYS A 455 16.15 23.00 9.73
N TYR A 456 16.77 22.06 9.03
CA TYR A 456 16.07 20.96 8.37
C TYR A 456 15.61 19.93 9.40
N GLY A 457 14.37 19.46 9.33
CA GLY A 457 13.91 18.39 10.19
C GLY A 457 12.47 17.97 9.90
N LYS A 458 12.14 16.73 10.28
CA LYS A 458 10.84 16.13 10.08
C LYS A 458 10.23 15.76 11.43
N VAL A 459 9.47 16.66 11.98
CA VAL A 459 8.58 16.42 13.11
C VAL A 459 7.19 16.86 12.66
N ARG A 460 6.17 16.08 12.92
CA ARG A 460 4.83 16.32 12.37
C ARG A 460 4.17 17.59 12.89
N ARG A 461 4.33 17.89 14.17
CA ARG A 461 3.76 19.08 14.83
C ARG A 461 4.72 19.68 15.83
N GLY A 462 4.63 20.97 16.00
CA GLY A 462 5.39 21.69 16.99
C GLY A 462 4.85 21.53 18.41
N PHE A 463 5.72 21.79 19.35
CA PHE A 463 5.41 21.75 20.78
C PHE A 463 6.15 22.84 21.55
N GLU A 464 5.64 23.18 22.69
CA GLU A 464 6.17 24.22 23.58
C GLU A 464 6.24 23.73 25.02
N TYR A 465 7.37 23.95 25.67
CA TYR A 465 7.54 23.81 27.12
C TYR A 465 7.59 25.20 27.77
N PRO A 466 6.47 25.71 28.25
CA PRO A 466 6.41 27.07 28.81
C PRO A 466 7.37 27.28 30.00
N ILE A 467 7.51 26.28 30.85
CA ILE A 467 8.38 26.32 32.03
C ILE A 467 9.86 26.40 31.64
N LEU A 468 10.26 25.65 30.61
CA LEU A 468 11.63 25.60 30.09
C LEU A 468 11.93 26.75 29.12
N LYS A 469 10.93 27.53 28.77
CA LYS A 469 11.01 28.56 27.72
C LYS A 469 11.63 28.00 26.42
N PHE A 470 11.13 26.85 25.99
CA PHE A 470 11.60 26.15 24.80
C PHE A 470 10.44 25.82 23.89
N ALA A 471 10.57 26.13 22.61
CA ALA A 471 9.56 25.86 21.61
C ALA A 471 10.19 25.28 20.34
N VAL A 472 9.53 24.27 19.77
CA VAL A 472 9.80 23.74 18.45
C VAL A 472 8.58 24.02 17.58
N ILE A 473 8.77 24.71 16.48
CA ILE A 473 7.72 25.07 15.52
C ILE A 473 8.07 24.39 14.20
N THR A 474 7.11 23.71 13.61
CA THR A 474 7.32 22.98 12.37
C THR A 474 6.72 23.70 11.18
N GLU A 475 7.14 23.34 9.99
CA GLU A 475 6.57 23.84 8.74
C GLU A 475 5.05 23.59 8.66
N SER A 476 4.59 22.43 9.18
CA SER A 476 3.16 22.10 9.24
C SER A 476 2.36 23.00 10.19
N ASP A 477 2.98 23.56 11.22
CA ASP A 477 2.31 24.57 12.06
C ASP A 477 2.24 25.93 11.38
N ILE A 478 3.22 26.25 10.52
CA ILE A 478 3.30 27.52 9.82
C ILE A 478 2.35 27.53 8.61
N PHE A 479 2.44 26.52 7.76
CA PHE A 479 1.78 26.45 6.45
C PHE A 479 0.63 25.42 6.36
N GLY A 480 0.23 24.80 7.47
CA GLY A 480 -0.61 23.61 7.46
C GLY A 480 0.20 22.32 7.27
N ALA A 481 -0.44 21.18 7.45
CA ALA A 481 0.27 19.89 7.41
C ALA A 481 0.84 19.57 6.01
N GLN A 482 2.09 19.89 5.79
CA GLN A 482 2.86 19.42 4.64
C GLN A 482 3.81 18.32 5.10
N GLN A 483 3.55 17.08 4.68
CA GLN A 483 4.50 15.98 4.88
C GLN A 483 5.41 15.87 3.67
N LYS A 484 6.72 15.92 3.86
CA LYS A 484 7.73 15.73 2.81
C LYS A 484 8.27 14.31 2.78
N LYS A 485 8.49 13.84 1.57
CA LYS A 485 8.94 12.50 1.22
C LYS A 485 10.44 12.25 1.39
N LYS A 486 10.78 11.03 1.82
CA LYS A 486 12.03 10.36 1.49
C LYS A 486 11.87 9.65 0.14
N LYS A 487 12.86 9.80 -0.76
CA LYS A 487 12.99 8.94 -1.94
C LYS A 487 13.01 7.47 -1.46
N ARG A 488 11.95 6.73 -1.73
CA ARG A 488 11.99 5.27 -1.72
C ARG A 488 12.24 4.83 -3.16
N HIS A 489 13.29 4.06 -3.35
CA HIS A 489 13.47 3.27 -4.56
C HIS A 489 12.28 2.33 -4.69
N ARG A 490 11.76 2.28 -5.91
CA ARG A 490 10.55 1.52 -6.28
C ARG A 490 10.78 0.05 -6.13
N THR A 491 9.92 -0.62 -5.43
CA THR A 491 9.66 -2.04 -5.61
C THR A 491 8.33 -2.16 -6.36
N TYR A 492 8.40 -2.56 -7.60
CA TYR A 492 7.24 -2.94 -8.38
C TYR A 492 6.82 -4.35 -7.99
N GLU A 493 5.69 -4.49 -7.34
CA GLU A 493 4.97 -5.76 -7.28
C GLU A 493 3.83 -5.71 -8.29
N GLY A 494 4.06 -6.30 -9.43
CA GLY A 494 3.07 -6.53 -10.46
C GLY A 494 3.46 -7.74 -11.27
N GLU A 495 3.07 -8.93 -10.84
CA GLU A 495 3.19 -10.14 -11.65
C GLU A 495 2.26 -10.05 -12.86
N LYS A 496 2.83 -10.21 -14.06
CA LYS A 496 2.09 -10.67 -15.22
C LYS A 496 1.67 -12.12 -14.96
N ILE A 497 0.38 -12.33 -14.71
CA ILE A 497 -0.19 -13.68 -14.66
C ILE A 497 -0.06 -14.29 -16.06
N GLN A 498 0.96 -15.13 -16.25
CA GLN A 498 1.09 -16.06 -17.34
C GLN A 498 0.92 -17.46 -16.76
N SER A 499 -0.32 -17.85 -16.52
CA SER A 499 -0.61 -19.17 -15.97
C SER A 499 -1.48 -19.98 -16.95
N PHE A 500 -1.16 -21.25 -17.10
CA PHE A 500 -1.96 -22.27 -17.81
C PHE A 500 -3.38 -22.45 -17.23
N THR A 501 -3.64 -21.94 -16.03
CA THR A 501 -4.92 -22.07 -15.32
C THR A 501 -6.09 -21.29 -15.97
N ASP A 502 -5.81 -20.38 -16.91
CA ASP A 502 -6.85 -19.55 -17.52
C ASP A 502 -7.56 -20.22 -18.70
N LEU A 503 -7.09 -21.38 -19.16
CA LEU A 503 -7.65 -22.13 -20.29
C LEU A 503 -8.29 -23.44 -19.86
N SER A 504 -9.58 -23.55 -19.99
CA SER A 504 -10.32 -24.80 -19.79
C SER A 504 -10.48 -25.57 -21.08
N VAL A 505 -10.40 -26.92 -21.03
CA VAL A 505 -10.64 -27.75 -22.21
C VAL A 505 -12.02 -27.49 -22.77
N GLY A 506 -12.07 -27.08 -24.05
CA GLY A 506 -13.29 -26.65 -24.70
C GLY A 506 -13.39 -25.15 -24.95
N ASP A 507 -12.49 -24.37 -24.37
CA ASP A 507 -12.43 -22.92 -24.61
C ASP A 507 -12.06 -22.59 -26.05
N TYR A 508 -12.66 -21.53 -26.57
CA TYR A 508 -12.27 -20.97 -27.85
C TYR A 508 -10.99 -20.15 -27.69
N VAL A 509 -9.98 -20.43 -28.48
CA VAL A 509 -8.68 -19.73 -28.43
C VAL A 509 -8.32 -19.20 -29.82
N VAL A 510 -7.67 -18.06 -29.85
CA VAL A 510 -7.19 -17.43 -31.08
C VAL A 510 -5.67 -17.57 -31.13
N HIS A 511 -5.17 -18.27 -32.09
CA HIS A 511 -3.75 -18.34 -32.39
C HIS A 511 -3.37 -17.23 -33.35
N GLU A 512 -2.26 -16.54 -33.12
CA GLU A 512 -1.83 -15.38 -33.87
C GLU A 512 -1.78 -15.64 -35.39
N ASN A 513 -1.30 -16.80 -35.85
CA ASN A 513 -1.12 -17.11 -37.24
C ASN A 513 -2.22 -17.99 -37.85
N HIS A 514 -2.98 -18.73 -37.03
CA HIS A 514 -3.94 -19.72 -37.49
C HIS A 514 -5.41 -19.40 -37.20
N GLY A 515 -5.65 -18.35 -36.37
CA GLY A 515 -6.99 -17.89 -36.04
C GLY A 515 -7.69 -18.73 -34.99
N LEU A 516 -9.01 -18.76 -35.01
CA LEU A 516 -9.88 -19.32 -33.99
C LEU A 516 -9.94 -20.84 -34.05
N GLY A 517 -9.60 -21.48 -32.92
CA GLY A 517 -9.71 -22.92 -32.68
C GLY A 517 -10.29 -23.20 -31.29
N ILE A 518 -10.36 -24.47 -30.93
CA ILE A 518 -10.80 -24.94 -29.60
C ILE A 518 -9.63 -25.57 -28.89
N TYR A 519 -9.36 -25.14 -27.65
CA TYR A 519 -8.36 -25.72 -26.80
C TYR A 519 -8.79 -27.14 -26.33
N ARG A 520 -7.94 -28.14 -26.53
CA ARG A 520 -8.20 -29.55 -26.22
C ARG A 520 -7.31 -30.10 -25.13
N GLY A 521 -6.54 -29.26 -24.45
CA GLY A 521 -5.64 -29.69 -23.37
C GLY A 521 -4.18 -29.76 -23.81
N ILE A 522 -3.36 -30.27 -22.91
CA ILE A 522 -1.93 -30.50 -23.14
C ILE A 522 -1.71 -32.00 -23.40
N GLU A 523 -0.96 -32.33 -24.46
CA GLU A 523 -0.55 -33.69 -24.79
C GLU A 523 0.96 -33.81 -24.79
N LYS A 524 1.49 -34.88 -24.19
CA LYS A 524 2.92 -35.19 -24.25
C LYS A 524 3.23 -35.91 -25.55
N LEU A 525 4.05 -35.30 -26.38
CA LEU A 525 4.47 -35.88 -27.65
C LEU A 525 5.99 -36.10 -27.64
N GLU A 526 6.41 -37.28 -28.10
CA GLU A 526 7.82 -37.58 -28.30
C GLU A 526 8.22 -37.11 -29.71
N VAL A 527 9.08 -36.08 -29.75
CA VAL A 527 9.68 -35.57 -30.98
C VAL A 527 11.18 -35.59 -30.81
N ASP A 528 11.88 -36.20 -31.75
CA ASP A 528 13.35 -36.38 -31.74
C ASP A 528 13.90 -37.04 -30.45
N LYS A 529 13.21 -38.08 -29.96
CA LYS A 529 13.56 -38.82 -28.72
C LYS A 529 13.51 -37.96 -27.43
N LYS A 530 12.83 -36.83 -27.44
CA LYS A 530 12.55 -36.01 -26.28
C LYS A 530 11.04 -35.83 -26.09
N VAL A 531 10.55 -36.15 -24.92
CA VAL A 531 9.16 -35.91 -24.55
C VAL A 531 8.98 -34.44 -24.18
N LYS A 532 8.07 -33.75 -24.86
CA LYS A 532 7.72 -32.34 -24.57
C LYS A 532 6.22 -32.17 -24.47
N ASP A 533 5.80 -31.19 -23.68
CA ASP A 533 4.40 -30.84 -23.53
C ASP A 533 3.95 -29.91 -24.68
N TYR A 534 2.88 -30.30 -25.36
CA TYR A 534 2.28 -29.54 -26.46
C TYR A 534 0.84 -29.19 -26.14
N ILE A 535 0.49 -27.95 -26.40
CA ILE A 535 -0.89 -27.45 -26.38
C ILE A 535 -1.60 -27.91 -27.64
N LYS A 536 -2.72 -28.61 -27.50
CA LYS A 536 -3.54 -29.08 -28.62
C LYS A 536 -4.69 -28.14 -28.89
N ILE A 537 -4.78 -27.64 -30.10
CA ILE A 537 -5.87 -26.77 -30.57
C ILE A 537 -6.53 -27.44 -31.79
N GLU A 538 -7.83 -27.64 -31.68
CA GLU A 538 -8.65 -28.21 -32.75
C GLU A 538 -9.28 -27.10 -33.60
N TYR A 539 -9.16 -27.23 -34.91
CA TYR A 539 -9.70 -26.35 -35.95
C TYR A 539 -10.87 -26.96 -36.72
N GLN A 540 -11.48 -26.18 -37.62
CA GLN A 540 -12.58 -26.65 -38.46
C GLN A 540 -12.19 -27.93 -39.23
N GLY A 541 -13.03 -28.97 -39.16
CA GLY A 541 -12.80 -30.27 -39.81
C GLY A 541 -11.96 -31.26 -38.97
N GLY A 542 -11.74 -31.02 -37.69
CA GLY A 542 -11.01 -31.91 -36.78
C GLY A 542 -9.49 -31.87 -36.95
N SER A 543 -8.95 -30.90 -37.68
CA SER A 543 -7.49 -30.69 -37.79
C SER A 543 -6.92 -30.14 -36.51
N ASN A 544 -5.84 -30.76 -36.01
CA ASN A 544 -5.19 -30.35 -34.75
C ASN A 544 -3.87 -29.59 -35.02
N LEU A 545 -3.64 -28.53 -34.27
CA LEU A 545 -2.38 -27.83 -34.21
C LEU A 545 -1.75 -28.12 -32.84
N TYR A 546 -0.48 -28.46 -32.81
CA TYR A 546 0.31 -28.69 -31.62
C TYR A 546 1.36 -27.58 -31.46
N ILE A 547 1.33 -26.89 -30.35
CA ILE A 547 2.21 -25.78 -30.04
C ILE A 547 2.96 -26.14 -28.77
N LEU A 548 4.24 -25.85 -28.71
CA LEU A 548 5.01 -26.04 -27.47
C LEU A 548 4.38 -25.27 -26.30
N ALA A 549 4.28 -25.90 -25.16
CA ALA A 549 3.73 -25.27 -23.95
C ALA A 549 4.45 -23.96 -23.57
N THR A 550 5.72 -23.82 -23.97
CA THR A 550 6.52 -22.59 -23.78
C THR A 550 6.14 -21.42 -24.71
N GLN A 551 5.27 -21.66 -25.70
CA GLN A 551 4.80 -20.65 -26.66
C GLN A 551 3.35 -20.24 -26.41
N LEU A 552 2.95 -20.15 -25.12
CA LEU A 552 1.60 -19.78 -24.71
C LEU A 552 1.23 -18.34 -25.12
N ASP A 553 2.20 -17.47 -25.27
CA ASP A 553 2.07 -16.08 -25.72
C ASP A 553 1.48 -15.93 -27.11
N MET A 554 1.56 -16.98 -27.95
CA MET A 554 0.94 -17.01 -29.27
C MET A 554 -0.56 -17.29 -29.28
N ILE A 555 -1.15 -17.56 -28.11
CA ILE A 555 -2.55 -17.94 -27.94
C ILE A 555 -3.24 -16.98 -27.00
N GLN A 556 -4.46 -16.56 -27.35
CA GLN A 556 -5.31 -15.75 -26.48
C GLN A 556 -6.71 -16.37 -26.37
N LYS A 557 -7.30 -16.30 -25.19
CA LYS A 557 -8.67 -16.75 -24.96
C LYS A 557 -9.62 -15.85 -25.74
N TYR A 558 -10.55 -16.45 -26.46
CA TYR A 558 -11.56 -15.70 -27.22
C TYR A 558 -12.64 -15.16 -26.27
N ALA A 559 -12.72 -13.87 -26.11
CA ALA A 559 -13.72 -13.17 -25.30
C ALA A 559 -14.84 -12.59 -26.21
N GLY A 560 -15.70 -13.45 -26.76
CA GLY A 560 -16.84 -13.00 -27.54
C GLY A 560 -18.02 -12.61 -26.64
N LYS A 561 -18.57 -11.41 -26.84
CA LYS A 561 -19.76 -10.90 -26.12
C LYS A 561 -21.09 -11.52 -26.61
N ASP A 562 -21.12 -12.28 -27.70
CA ASP A 562 -22.35 -12.80 -28.33
C ASP A 562 -22.59 -14.27 -27.98
N ALA A 563 -23.83 -14.61 -27.64
CA ALA A 563 -24.30 -15.94 -27.27
C ALA A 563 -24.27 -16.97 -28.43
N ARG A 564 -23.73 -16.63 -29.59
CA ARG A 564 -23.58 -17.54 -30.73
C ARG A 564 -22.19 -18.17 -30.76
N LYS A 565 -22.13 -19.50 -30.88
CA LYS A 565 -20.88 -20.24 -31.08
C LYS A 565 -20.10 -19.68 -32.27
N PRO A 566 -18.88 -19.18 -32.11
CA PRO A 566 -18.10 -18.63 -33.20
C PRO A 566 -17.71 -19.73 -34.20
N LYS A 567 -17.60 -19.36 -35.48
CA LYS A 567 -17.18 -20.29 -36.51
C LYS A 567 -15.68 -20.50 -36.48
N LEU A 568 -15.23 -21.74 -36.34
CA LEU A 568 -13.82 -22.10 -36.35
C LEU A 568 -13.15 -21.78 -37.67
N ASN A 569 -11.88 -21.40 -37.66
CA ASN A 569 -11.08 -21.23 -38.83
C ASN A 569 -10.57 -22.59 -39.36
N LYS A 570 -10.28 -22.66 -40.66
CA LYS A 570 -9.65 -23.82 -41.25
C LYS A 570 -8.14 -23.70 -41.18
N LEU A 571 -7.46 -24.72 -40.66
CA LEU A 571 -6.00 -24.72 -40.58
C LEU A 571 -5.39 -24.65 -41.99
N GLY A 572 -4.48 -23.70 -42.23
CA GLY A 572 -3.91 -23.43 -43.55
C GLY A 572 -4.82 -22.64 -44.53
N GLY A 573 -6.01 -22.20 -44.10
CA GLY A 573 -6.94 -21.39 -44.88
C GLY A 573 -6.56 -19.91 -44.97
N GLN A 574 -6.96 -19.25 -46.05
CA GLN A 574 -6.74 -17.81 -46.22
C GLN A 574 -7.73 -16.90 -45.44
N GLU A 575 -8.76 -17.48 -44.80
CA GLU A 575 -9.80 -16.73 -44.10
C GLU A 575 -9.25 -15.85 -42.97
N TRP A 576 -8.35 -16.38 -42.16
CA TRP A 576 -7.72 -15.64 -41.09
C TRP A 576 -6.85 -14.49 -41.61
N THR A 577 -6.06 -14.72 -42.64
CA THR A 577 -5.25 -13.69 -43.29
C THR A 577 -6.10 -12.56 -43.85
N ARG A 578 -7.24 -12.90 -44.46
CA ARG A 578 -8.22 -11.89 -44.92
C ARG A 578 -8.85 -11.12 -43.80
N THR A 579 -9.18 -11.78 -42.70
CA THR A 579 -9.70 -11.12 -41.50
C THR A 579 -8.66 -10.19 -40.88
N LYS A 580 -7.40 -10.62 -40.73
CA LYS A 580 -6.29 -9.77 -40.25
C LYS A 580 -6.09 -8.54 -41.15
N ASN A 581 -6.09 -8.73 -42.47
CA ASN A 581 -5.91 -7.64 -43.44
C ASN A 581 -7.08 -6.63 -43.41
N ARG A 582 -8.31 -7.13 -43.24
CA ARG A 582 -9.51 -6.26 -43.13
C ARG A 582 -9.43 -5.43 -41.82
N VAL A 583 -9.09 -6.06 -40.67
CA VAL A 583 -8.92 -5.38 -39.41
C VAL A 583 -7.77 -4.38 -39.47
N ARG A 584 -6.63 -4.78 -40.05
CA ARG A 584 -5.47 -3.90 -40.25
C ARG A 584 -5.81 -2.69 -41.15
N GLY A 585 -6.62 -2.89 -42.19
CA GLY A 585 -7.14 -1.81 -43.03
C GLY A 585 -8.06 -0.85 -42.28
N ALA A 586 -8.98 -1.38 -41.48
CA ALA A 586 -9.87 -0.57 -40.64
C ALA A 586 -9.09 0.22 -39.56
N VAL A 587 -8.11 -0.41 -38.92
CA VAL A 587 -7.23 0.27 -37.92
C VAL A 587 -6.41 1.36 -38.61
N LYS A 588 -5.87 1.12 -39.83
CA LYS A 588 -5.13 2.13 -40.60
C LYS A 588 -6.01 3.33 -40.99
N GLN A 589 -7.26 3.10 -41.32
CA GLN A 589 -8.22 4.16 -41.64
C GLN A 589 -8.54 5.00 -40.39
N ILE A 590 -8.81 4.35 -39.27
CA ILE A 590 -9.05 5.01 -37.99
C ILE A 590 -7.82 5.82 -37.53
N ALA A 591 -6.62 5.28 -37.72
CA ALA A 591 -5.37 5.98 -37.42
C ALA A 591 -5.21 7.22 -38.33
N GLY A 592 -5.55 7.09 -39.64
CA GLY A 592 -5.53 8.21 -40.55
C GLY A 592 -6.51 9.34 -40.20
N ASP A 593 -7.72 8.99 -39.75
CA ASP A 593 -8.72 9.98 -39.30
C ASP A 593 -8.28 10.67 -38.00
N LEU A 594 -7.61 9.96 -37.09
CA LEU A 594 -7.02 10.56 -35.89
C LEU A 594 -5.88 11.51 -36.23
N VAL A 595 -4.94 11.09 -37.08
CA VAL A 595 -3.82 11.95 -37.49
C VAL A 595 -4.36 13.24 -38.15
N LYS A 596 -5.41 13.15 -38.96
CA LYS A 596 -6.07 14.35 -39.55
C LYS A 596 -6.67 15.26 -38.46
N LEU A 597 -7.33 14.69 -37.47
CA LEU A 597 -7.90 15.47 -36.37
C LEU A 597 -6.79 16.20 -35.57
N TYR A 598 -5.71 15.52 -35.29
CA TYR A 598 -4.57 16.14 -34.59
C TYR A 598 -3.87 17.18 -35.43
N ALA A 599 -3.66 16.92 -36.71
CA ALA A 599 -3.12 17.93 -37.64
C ALA A 599 -4.02 19.17 -37.77
N GLN A 600 -5.34 19.02 -37.70
CA GLN A 600 -6.27 20.15 -37.65
C GLN A 600 -6.15 20.93 -36.35
N ARG A 601 -5.98 20.25 -35.20
CA ARG A 601 -5.79 20.90 -33.89
C ARG A 601 -4.47 21.67 -33.84
N GLU A 602 -3.41 21.09 -34.37
CA GLU A 602 -2.07 21.71 -34.41
C GLU A 602 -2.01 22.99 -35.26
N GLN A 603 -2.91 23.12 -36.26
CA GLN A 603 -3.07 24.31 -37.10
C GLN A 603 -3.95 25.38 -36.47
N GLN A 604 -4.68 25.09 -35.39
CA GLN A 604 -5.55 26.04 -34.72
C GLN A 604 -4.89 26.59 -33.46
N ASN A 605 -5.00 27.88 -33.24
CA ASN A 605 -4.58 28.52 -32.00
C ASN A 605 -5.68 28.30 -30.95
N GLY A 606 -5.29 27.70 -29.83
CA GLY A 606 -6.10 27.55 -28.63
C GLY A 606 -6.15 28.85 -27.82
N TYR A 607 -6.94 28.82 -26.79
CA TYR A 607 -6.94 29.89 -25.78
C TYR A 607 -5.72 29.68 -24.86
N ALA A 608 -4.87 30.69 -24.70
CA ALA A 608 -3.78 30.65 -23.74
C ALA A 608 -4.27 31.22 -22.40
N PHE A 609 -4.32 30.40 -21.37
CA PHE A 609 -4.71 30.83 -20.04
C PHE A 609 -3.63 31.71 -19.38
N GLY A 610 -4.04 32.60 -18.49
CA GLY A 610 -3.15 33.49 -17.78
C GLY A 610 -2.17 32.78 -16.84
N GLU A 611 -1.17 33.50 -16.35
CA GLU A 611 -0.28 32.97 -15.28
C GLU A 611 -1.06 32.68 -14.00
N ASP A 612 -0.45 31.91 -13.08
CA ASP A 612 -1.08 31.60 -11.81
C ASP A 612 -1.29 32.86 -10.97
N THR A 613 -2.53 33.09 -10.62
CA THR A 613 -2.93 34.21 -9.75
C THR A 613 -2.61 33.90 -8.29
N VAL A 614 -2.75 34.89 -7.41
CA VAL A 614 -2.66 34.70 -5.96
C VAL A 614 -3.70 33.66 -5.50
N TRP A 615 -4.92 33.69 -6.04
CA TRP A 615 -5.97 32.74 -5.71
C TRP A 615 -5.65 31.29 -6.13
N GLN A 616 -4.94 31.09 -7.25
CA GLN A 616 -4.49 29.77 -7.67
C GLN A 616 -3.50 29.19 -6.65
N ARG A 617 -2.56 29.98 -6.20
CA ARG A 617 -1.56 29.57 -5.21
C ARG A 617 -2.22 29.25 -3.86
N GLU A 618 -3.11 30.13 -3.40
CA GLU A 618 -3.89 29.95 -2.18
C GLU A 618 -4.75 28.66 -2.24
N PHE A 619 -5.40 28.43 -3.38
CA PHE A 619 -6.16 27.21 -3.63
C PHE A 619 -5.31 25.92 -3.59
N GLU A 620 -4.12 25.97 -4.15
CA GLU A 620 -3.18 24.86 -4.14
C GLU A 620 -2.58 24.62 -2.75
N GLU A 621 -2.31 25.67 -1.99
CA GLU A 621 -1.83 25.60 -0.60
C GLU A 621 -2.87 25.00 0.36
N LEU A 622 -4.16 25.15 0.08
CA LEU A 622 -5.25 24.55 0.84
C LEU A 622 -5.45 23.04 0.58
N PHE A 623 -4.62 22.43 -0.24
CA PHE A 623 -4.67 20.96 -0.45
C PHE A 623 -4.19 20.24 0.80
N PRO A 624 -5.02 19.37 1.43
CA PRO A 624 -4.73 18.81 2.74
C PRO A 624 -3.69 17.68 2.75
N PHE A 625 -3.23 17.26 1.57
CA PHE A 625 -2.25 16.17 1.42
C PHE A 625 -0.98 16.70 0.77
N ASP A 626 0.11 15.93 0.93
CA ASP A 626 1.35 16.21 0.24
C ASP A 626 1.32 15.67 -1.18
N GLU A 627 1.69 16.50 -2.12
CA GLU A 627 1.85 16.08 -3.51
C GLU A 627 3.09 15.21 -3.67
N THR A 628 2.99 14.20 -4.52
CA THR A 628 4.15 13.44 -4.98
C THR A 628 4.94 14.28 -5.99
N GLU A 629 6.22 13.96 -6.17
CA GLU A 629 7.04 14.63 -7.18
C GLU A 629 6.38 14.51 -8.58
N ASP A 630 5.86 13.34 -8.89
CA ASP A 630 5.12 13.08 -10.13
C ASP A 630 3.84 13.90 -10.25
N GLN A 631 3.10 14.08 -9.14
CA GLN A 631 1.90 14.93 -9.13
C GLN A 631 2.28 16.39 -9.41
N ILE A 632 3.33 16.90 -8.77
CA ILE A 632 3.82 18.28 -9.00
C ILE A 632 4.22 18.46 -10.46
N LEU A 633 5.01 17.53 -11.01
CA LEU A 633 5.42 17.57 -12.41
C LEU A 633 4.22 17.50 -13.38
N ALA A 634 3.22 16.66 -13.08
CA ALA A 634 2.01 16.56 -13.89
C ALA A 634 1.16 17.83 -13.83
N ILE A 635 1.05 18.47 -12.65
CA ILE A 635 0.34 19.75 -12.45
C ILE A 635 1.05 20.87 -13.22
N GLU A 636 2.37 21.00 -13.06
CA GLU A 636 3.16 22.02 -13.75
C GLU A 636 3.12 21.85 -15.27
N ALA A 637 3.25 20.61 -15.76
CA ALA A 637 3.13 20.32 -17.19
C ALA A 637 1.75 20.64 -17.72
N THR A 638 0.68 20.34 -16.99
CA THR A 638 -0.70 20.67 -17.36
C THR A 638 -0.91 22.17 -17.43
N LYS A 639 -0.44 22.92 -16.43
CA LYS A 639 -0.53 24.39 -16.40
C LYS A 639 0.27 25.01 -17.54
N THR A 640 1.44 24.49 -17.85
CA THR A 640 2.30 24.96 -18.95
C THR A 640 1.61 24.76 -20.29
N ASP A 641 0.98 23.62 -20.50
CA ASP A 641 0.20 23.36 -21.73
C ASP A 641 -0.97 24.34 -21.85
N MET A 642 -1.72 24.58 -20.76
CA MET A 642 -2.85 25.53 -20.74
C MET A 642 -2.41 26.97 -21.02
N GLN A 643 -1.19 27.35 -20.62
CA GLN A 643 -0.64 28.69 -20.88
C GLN A 643 -0.10 28.84 -22.30
N SER A 644 0.01 27.75 -23.04
CA SER A 644 0.47 27.79 -24.43
C SER A 644 -0.68 28.13 -25.40
N HIS A 645 -0.35 28.60 -26.60
CA HIS A 645 -1.34 28.77 -27.68
C HIS A 645 -1.72 27.44 -28.37
N LYS A 646 -1.07 26.34 -28.00
CA LYS A 646 -1.38 25.00 -28.51
C LYS A 646 -2.55 24.44 -27.71
N ILE A 647 -3.57 23.91 -28.42
CA ILE A 647 -4.70 23.26 -27.76
C ILE A 647 -4.21 21.99 -27.01
N MET A 648 -4.30 21.97 -25.67
CA MET A 648 -3.85 20.87 -24.83
C MET A 648 -4.63 19.58 -25.12
N ASP A 649 -3.95 18.47 -25.25
CA ASP A 649 -4.52 17.11 -25.16
C ASP A 649 -3.56 16.23 -24.36
N ARG A 650 -3.69 16.30 -23.03
CA ARG A 650 -2.80 15.59 -22.10
C ARG A 650 -3.49 14.40 -21.47
N LEU A 651 -2.77 13.28 -21.40
CA LEU A 651 -3.16 12.08 -20.69
C LEU A 651 -2.43 11.99 -19.35
N ILE A 652 -3.18 11.88 -18.27
CA ILE A 652 -2.64 11.59 -16.93
C ILE A 652 -2.87 10.11 -16.65
N CYS A 653 -1.80 9.34 -16.60
CA CYS A 653 -1.79 7.94 -16.21
C CYS A 653 -1.34 7.79 -14.76
N GLY A 654 -1.94 6.89 -14.01
CA GLY A 654 -1.53 6.57 -12.64
C GLY A 654 -2.52 5.59 -12.04
N ASP A 655 -2.06 4.79 -11.09
CA ASP A 655 -2.93 3.82 -10.42
C ASP A 655 -4.06 4.50 -9.64
N VAL A 656 -5.06 3.73 -9.22
CA VAL A 656 -6.18 4.23 -8.40
C VAL A 656 -5.61 4.78 -7.08
N GLY A 657 -6.08 5.97 -6.68
CA GLY A 657 -5.60 6.62 -5.45
C GLY A 657 -4.29 7.41 -5.59
N TYR A 658 -3.70 7.54 -6.80
CA TYR A 658 -2.47 8.33 -7.03
C TYR A 658 -2.71 9.84 -7.21
N GLY A 659 -3.92 10.32 -6.93
CA GLY A 659 -4.22 11.76 -6.95
C GLY A 659 -4.45 12.36 -8.33
N LYS A 660 -4.77 11.55 -9.37
CA LYS A 660 -5.09 12.06 -10.71
C LYS A 660 -6.16 13.16 -10.71
N THR A 661 -7.16 13.02 -9.85
CA THR A 661 -8.27 13.95 -9.71
C THR A 661 -7.80 15.33 -9.25
N GLU A 662 -6.80 15.44 -8.39
CA GLU A 662 -6.26 16.73 -7.93
C GLU A 662 -5.60 17.51 -9.06
N VAL A 663 -4.92 16.84 -10.00
CA VAL A 663 -4.39 17.49 -11.22
C VAL A 663 -5.53 18.15 -12.00
N ALA A 664 -6.65 17.44 -12.15
CA ALA A 664 -7.83 17.96 -12.85
C ALA A 664 -8.53 19.10 -12.10
N ILE A 665 -8.59 19.03 -10.77
CA ILE A 665 -9.16 20.08 -9.92
C ILE A 665 -8.39 21.38 -10.06
N ARG A 666 -7.06 21.34 -10.04
CA ARG A 666 -6.20 22.53 -10.22
C ARG A 666 -6.29 23.12 -11.62
N ALA A 667 -6.33 22.27 -12.64
CA ALA A 667 -6.57 22.71 -14.02
C ALA A 667 -7.95 23.36 -14.19
N ALA A 668 -8.98 22.78 -13.58
CA ALA A 668 -10.34 23.34 -13.60
C ALA A 668 -10.41 24.69 -12.89
N PHE A 669 -9.78 24.83 -11.73
CA PHE A 669 -9.74 26.10 -11.02
C PHE A 669 -9.03 27.19 -11.82
N LYS A 670 -7.90 26.85 -12.49
CA LYS A 670 -7.19 27.75 -13.39
C LYS A 670 -8.07 28.22 -14.56
N ALA A 671 -8.83 27.30 -15.17
CA ALA A 671 -9.72 27.65 -16.27
C ALA A 671 -10.85 28.59 -15.82
N VAL A 672 -11.41 28.38 -14.63
CA VAL A 672 -12.49 29.25 -14.09
C VAL A 672 -11.98 30.65 -13.78
N GLN A 673 -10.74 30.81 -13.34
CA GLN A 673 -10.17 32.16 -13.10
C GLN A 673 -10.12 33.02 -14.36
N ASP A 674 -9.94 32.41 -15.52
CA ASP A 674 -10.02 33.10 -16.81
C ASP A 674 -11.46 33.17 -17.37
N SER A 675 -12.46 32.99 -16.50
CA SER A 675 -13.89 33.01 -16.84
C SER A 675 -14.32 31.98 -17.88
N LYS A 676 -13.56 30.86 -18.01
CA LYS A 676 -13.90 29.73 -18.86
C LYS A 676 -14.70 28.68 -18.09
N GLN A 677 -15.64 28.05 -18.78
CA GLN A 677 -16.38 26.93 -18.22
C GLN A 677 -15.60 25.61 -18.36
N VAL A 678 -15.83 24.73 -17.39
CA VAL A 678 -15.21 23.39 -17.35
C VAL A 678 -16.28 22.32 -17.38
N ALA A 679 -16.07 21.29 -18.21
CA ALA A 679 -16.88 20.09 -18.23
C ALA A 679 -16.07 18.89 -17.74
N TYR A 680 -16.56 18.16 -16.74
CA TYR A 680 -15.98 16.93 -16.24
C TYR A 680 -16.89 15.73 -16.57
N LEU A 681 -16.38 14.79 -17.36
CA LEU A 681 -17.10 13.61 -17.79
C LEU A 681 -16.68 12.38 -16.97
N ALA A 682 -17.59 11.85 -16.18
CA ALA A 682 -17.42 10.60 -15.46
C ALA A 682 -18.18 9.43 -16.12
N PRO A 683 -17.65 8.19 -16.08
CA PRO A 683 -18.27 7.05 -16.73
C PRO A 683 -19.58 6.58 -16.07
N THR A 684 -19.75 6.79 -14.76
CA THR A 684 -20.92 6.33 -14.00
C THR A 684 -21.54 7.49 -13.19
N THR A 685 -22.82 7.34 -12.85
CA THR A 685 -23.57 8.34 -12.08
C THR A 685 -23.01 8.50 -10.68
N ILE A 686 -22.62 7.39 -10.04
CA ILE A 686 -22.08 7.40 -8.67
C ILE A 686 -20.71 8.09 -8.64
N LEU A 687 -19.85 7.79 -9.59
CA LEU A 687 -18.54 8.46 -9.69
C LEU A 687 -18.71 9.96 -9.96
N ALA A 688 -19.69 10.34 -10.82
CA ALA A 688 -20.01 11.75 -11.04
C ALA A 688 -20.45 12.46 -9.75
N GLN A 689 -21.22 11.80 -8.90
CA GLN A 689 -21.60 12.34 -7.59
C GLN A 689 -20.38 12.50 -6.66
N GLN A 690 -19.53 11.49 -6.53
CA GLN A 690 -18.32 11.57 -5.70
C GLN A 690 -17.37 12.68 -6.14
N ILE A 691 -17.16 12.81 -7.45
CA ILE A 691 -16.34 13.89 -8.01
C ILE A 691 -16.98 15.25 -7.74
N TYR A 692 -18.31 15.37 -7.88
CA TYR A 692 -19.03 16.58 -7.56
C TYR A 692 -18.86 16.99 -6.10
N ASP A 693 -18.96 16.04 -5.18
CA ASP A 693 -18.78 16.28 -3.75
C ASP A 693 -17.34 16.74 -3.45
N THR A 694 -16.35 16.09 -4.07
CA THR A 694 -14.93 16.46 -3.95
C THR A 694 -14.67 17.88 -4.48
N PHE A 695 -15.15 18.19 -5.68
CA PHE A 695 -15.01 19.54 -6.25
C PHE A 695 -15.72 20.60 -5.42
N SER A 696 -16.96 20.30 -4.99
CA SER A 696 -17.74 21.23 -4.17
C SER A 696 -17.05 21.54 -2.83
N GLN A 697 -16.44 20.52 -2.20
CA GLN A 697 -15.70 20.70 -0.97
C GLN A 697 -14.42 21.53 -1.19
N ARG A 698 -13.67 21.24 -2.25
CA ARG A 698 -12.43 21.96 -2.58
C ARG A 698 -12.68 23.41 -3.00
N MET A 699 -13.80 23.70 -3.66
CA MET A 699 -14.16 25.03 -4.15
C MET A 699 -14.97 25.86 -3.13
N LYS A 700 -15.28 25.33 -1.95
CA LYS A 700 -16.22 25.91 -0.97
C LYS A 700 -15.89 27.35 -0.57
N ASP A 701 -14.61 27.64 -0.42
CA ASP A 701 -14.14 28.94 0.08
C ASP A 701 -13.84 29.93 -1.06
N PHE A 702 -14.14 29.54 -2.31
CA PHE A 702 -13.93 30.35 -3.51
C PHE A 702 -15.25 30.62 -4.26
N PRO A 703 -15.38 31.74 -4.97
CA PRO A 703 -16.59 32.11 -5.70
C PRO A 703 -16.75 31.30 -7.01
N VAL A 704 -16.75 29.96 -6.92
CA VAL A 704 -16.85 29.02 -8.04
C VAL A 704 -18.13 28.22 -7.91
N ASN A 705 -18.97 28.22 -8.94
CA ASN A 705 -20.22 27.48 -8.98
C ASN A 705 -20.05 26.14 -9.65
N VAL A 706 -20.10 25.08 -8.86
CA VAL A 706 -20.07 23.69 -9.34
C VAL A 706 -21.48 23.13 -9.37
N ASP A 707 -21.89 22.48 -10.46
CA ASP A 707 -23.19 21.80 -10.54
C ASP A 707 -23.04 20.38 -11.13
N LEU A 708 -24.05 19.54 -10.90
CA LEU A 708 -24.07 18.13 -11.25
C LEU A 708 -25.14 17.84 -12.29
N MET A 709 -24.78 17.11 -13.36
CA MET A 709 -25.70 16.66 -14.39
C MET A 709 -25.69 15.15 -14.55
N CYS A 710 -26.50 14.47 -13.75
CA CYS A 710 -26.65 13.02 -13.80
C CYS A 710 -28.09 12.61 -13.51
N ARG A 711 -28.38 11.32 -13.51
CA ARG A 711 -29.73 10.79 -13.30
C ARG A 711 -30.28 10.98 -11.88
N PHE A 712 -29.43 11.27 -10.90
CA PHE A 712 -29.88 11.61 -9.54
C PHE A 712 -30.60 12.96 -9.46
N ARG A 713 -30.44 13.80 -10.48
CA ARG A 713 -31.17 15.08 -10.60
C ARG A 713 -32.44 14.88 -11.40
N SER A 714 -33.53 15.45 -10.91
CA SER A 714 -34.81 15.46 -11.61
C SER A 714 -34.71 16.18 -12.96
N ALA A 715 -35.62 15.89 -13.90
CA ALA A 715 -35.67 16.55 -15.19
C ALA A 715 -35.81 18.08 -15.08
N ALA A 716 -36.53 18.57 -14.08
CA ALA A 716 -36.68 20.00 -13.79
C ALA A 716 -35.38 20.64 -13.34
N GLU A 717 -34.64 19.98 -12.44
CA GLU A 717 -33.32 20.44 -11.98
C GLU A 717 -32.31 20.44 -13.14
N GLN A 718 -32.26 19.37 -13.94
CA GLN A 718 -31.38 19.31 -15.11
C GLN A 718 -31.66 20.45 -16.08
N LYS A 719 -32.95 20.76 -16.35
CA LYS A 719 -33.33 21.88 -17.22
C LYS A 719 -32.83 23.21 -16.65
N LYS A 720 -32.98 23.43 -15.34
CA LYS A 720 -32.47 24.61 -14.64
C LYS A 720 -30.95 24.72 -14.73
N THR A 721 -30.23 23.62 -14.56
CA THR A 721 -28.76 23.56 -14.69
C THR A 721 -28.34 23.90 -16.14
N ILE A 722 -29.04 23.38 -17.19
CA ILE A 722 -28.77 23.71 -18.57
C ILE A 722 -28.95 25.21 -18.85
N GLU A 723 -30.03 25.82 -18.32
CA GLU A 723 -30.27 27.23 -18.48
C GLU A 723 -29.19 28.09 -17.81
N LYS A 724 -28.77 27.72 -16.61
CA LYS A 724 -27.67 28.36 -15.90
C LYS A 724 -26.32 28.21 -16.62
N LEU A 725 -26.04 27.01 -17.13
CA LEU A 725 -24.81 26.74 -17.90
C LEU A 725 -24.71 27.60 -19.15
N LYS A 726 -25.83 27.76 -19.87
CA LYS A 726 -25.90 28.60 -21.07
C LYS A 726 -25.72 30.09 -20.76
N LYS A 727 -26.13 30.55 -19.58
CA LYS A 727 -25.94 31.93 -19.11
C LYS A 727 -24.51 32.18 -18.58
N GLY A 728 -23.76 31.13 -18.25
CA GLY A 728 -22.45 31.20 -17.61
C GLY A 728 -22.53 31.42 -16.11
N GLU A 729 -23.62 30.97 -15.47
CA GLU A 729 -23.82 31.00 -14.03
C GLU A 729 -23.26 29.71 -13.35
N VAL A 730 -22.90 28.69 -14.13
CA VAL A 730 -22.22 27.48 -13.70
C VAL A 730 -20.84 27.47 -14.32
N ASP A 731 -19.81 27.43 -13.49
CA ASP A 731 -18.41 27.48 -13.91
C ASP A 731 -17.91 26.07 -14.21
N ILE A 732 -18.26 25.10 -13.38
CA ILE A 732 -17.84 23.69 -13.52
C ILE A 732 -19.09 22.80 -13.54
N ILE A 733 -19.25 22.03 -14.61
CA ILE A 733 -20.29 21.02 -14.71
C ILE A 733 -19.71 19.61 -14.67
N ILE A 734 -20.16 18.83 -13.72
CA ILE A 734 -19.73 17.43 -13.56
C ILE A 734 -20.91 16.53 -13.93
N GLY A 735 -20.64 15.44 -14.67
CA GLY A 735 -21.71 14.49 -14.96
C GLY A 735 -21.29 13.39 -15.92
N THR A 736 -22.28 12.61 -16.33
CA THR A 736 -22.10 11.46 -17.22
C THR A 736 -22.28 11.88 -18.69
N HIS A 737 -22.44 10.90 -19.57
CA HIS A 737 -22.74 11.12 -21.00
C HIS A 737 -23.91 12.08 -21.28
N ARG A 738 -24.72 12.45 -20.27
CA ARG A 738 -25.80 13.42 -20.39
C ARG A 738 -25.28 14.80 -20.78
N ILE A 739 -24.07 15.17 -20.38
CA ILE A 739 -23.42 16.45 -20.77
C ILE A 739 -23.20 16.53 -22.27
N LEU A 740 -23.02 15.39 -22.97
CA LEU A 740 -22.80 15.31 -24.39
C LEU A 740 -24.10 15.41 -25.22
N SER A 741 -25.24 15.69 -24.62
CA SER A 741 -26.52 15.82 -25.33
C SER A 741 -26.64 17.15 -26.05
N LYS A 742 -27.37 17.18 -27.17
CA LYS A 742 -27.47 18.35 -28.05
C LYS A 742 -28.14 19.57 -27.40
N ASP A 743 -28.92 19.36 -26.35
CA ASP A 743 -29.60 20.42 -25.61
C ASP A 743 -28.69 21.13 -24.58
N VAL A 744 -27.51 20.56 -24.30
CA VAL A 744 -26.52 21.16 -23.42
C VAL A 744 -25.64 22.11 -24.24
N GLN A 745 -25.70 23.39 -23.89
CA GLN A 745 -24.94 24.46 -24.54
C GLN A 745 -24.12 25.20 -23.50
N PHE A 746 -22.82 25.32 -23.74
CA PHE A 746 -21.91 26.12 -22.94
C PHE A 746 -21.87 27.55 -23.47
N LYS A 747 -21.66 28.49 -22.58
CA LYS A 747 -21.40 29.90 -22.97
C LYS A 747 -19.97 30.01 -23.50
N ASP A 748 -19.00 29.47 -22.80
CA ASP A 748 -17.59 29.53 -23.17
C ASP A 748 -16.81 28.36 -22.51
N LEU A 749 -16.81 27.19 -23.16
CA LEU A 749 -16.11 26.02 -22.66
C LEU A 749 -14.61 26.11 -22.95
N GLY A 750 -13.77 26.15 -21.90
CA GLY A 750 -12.30 26.21 -22.01
C GLY A 750 -11.60 24.88 -21.73
N LEU A 751 -12.13 24.07 -20.80
CA LEU A 751 -11.50 22.80 -20.40
C LEU A 751 -12.51 21.65 -20.40
N LEU A 752 -12.12 20.53 -20.98
CA LEU A 752 -12.84 19.26 -20.93
C LEU A 752 -12.01 18.21 -20.21
N VAL A 753 -12.46 17.76 -19.05
CA VAL A 753 -11.84 16.65 -18.32
C VAL A 753 -12.61 15.38 -18.61
N ILE A 754 -11.91 14.29 -18.91
CA ILE A 754 -12.51 12.99 -19.25
C ILE A 754 -11.88 11.93 -18.33
N ASP A 755 -12.71 11.32 -17.50
CA ASP A 755 -12.27 10.24 -16.63
C ASP A 755 -12.58 8.89 -17.27
N GLU A 756 -11.58 8.00 -17.28
CA GLU A 756 -11.69 6.64 -17.83
C GLU A 756 -12.30 6.59 -19.25
N GLU A 757 -11.69 7.31 -20.21
CA GLU A 757 -12.18 7.46 -21.59
C GLU A 757 -12.55 6.11 -22.24
N GLN A 758 -11.88 5.01 -21.89
CA GLN A 758 -12.11 3.68 -22.44
C GLN A 758 -13.51 3.13 -22.10
N ARG A 759 -14.13 3.58 -21.02
CA ARG A 759 -15.47 3.15 -20.58
C ARG A 759 -16.62 3.79 -21.35
N PHE A 760 -16.37 4.83 -22.15
CA PHE A 760 -17.38 5.44 -22.97
C PHE A 760 -17.65 4.66 -24.26
N GLY A 761 -18.93 4.51 -24.62
CA GLY A 761 -19.36 3.84 -25.86
C GLY A 761 -18.92 4.59 -27.12
N VAL A 762 -18.91 3.91 -28.25
CA VAL A 762 -18.44 4.45 -29.54
C VAL A 762 -19.14 5.77 -29.91
N THR A 763 -20.46 5.85 -29.75
CA THR A 763 -21.27 7.05 -30.07
C THR A 763 -20.88 8.24 -29.19
N HIS A 764 -20.56 7.98 -27.92
CA HIS A 764 -20.13 9.03 -27.01
C HIS A 764 -18.71 9.50 -27.33
N LYS A 765 -17.82 8.60 -27.71
CA LYS A 765 -16.46 8.95 -28.16
C LYS A 765 -16.46 9.84 -29.41
N GLU A 766 -17.39 9.63 -30.32
CA GLU A 766 -17.57 10.51 -31.47
C GLU A 766 -17.99 11.94 -31.09
N LYS A 767 -18.93 12.07 -30.13
CA LYS A 767 -19.34 13.37 -29.62
C LYS A 767 -18.24 14.07 -28.84
N ILE A 768 -17.48 13.32 -28.05
CA ILE A 768 -16.29 13.83 -27.34
C ILE A 768 -15.28 14.36 -28.36
N LYS A 769 -15.03 13.68 -29.47
CA LYS A 769 -14.15 14.18 -30.54
C LYS A 769 -14.60 15.52 -31.10
N GLN A 770 -15.90 15.74 -31.27
CA GLN A 770 -16.44 17.00 -31.77
C GLN A 770 -16.22 18.13 -30.76
N MET A 771 -16.34 17.88 -29.47
CA MET A 771 -16.05 18.87 -28.41
C MET A 771 -14.56 19.20 -28.30
N LYS A 772 -13.69 18.25 -28.61
CA LYS A 772 -12.24 18.40 -28.52
C LYS A 772 -11.61 19.38 -29.50
N VAL A 773 -12.32 19.84 -30.52
CA VAL A 773 -11.69 20.57 -31.64
C VAL A 773 -11.04 21.88 -31.20
N ASN A 774 -11.67 22.65 -30.31
CA ASN A 774 -11.20 23.99 -29.89
C ASN A 774 -11.12 24.16 -28.38
N VAL A 775 -11.04 23.07 -27.64
CA VAL A 775 -11.06 23.06 -26.16
C VAL A 775 -9.90 22.25 -25.65
N ASP A 776 -9.29 22.71 -24.59
CA ASP A 776 -8.26 21.96 -23.89
C ASP A 776 -8.83 20.70 -23.28
N VAL A 777 -8.10 19.61 -23.40
CA VAL A 777 -8.55 18.29 -22.96
C VAL A 777 -7.55 17.66 -22.02
N LEU A 778 -8.04 17.28 -20.85
CA LEU A 778 -7.30 16.51 -19.85
C LEU A 778 -7.99 15.15 -19.68
N THR A 779 -7.30 14.07 -19.97
CA THR A 779 -7.85 12.71 -19.78
C THR A 779 -7.15 12.03 -18.62
N LEU A 780 -7.94 11.42 -17.74
CA LEU A 780 -7.45 10.65 -16.59
C LEU A 780 -7.70 9.17 -16.83
N THR A 781 -6.73 8.32 -16.51
CA THR A 781 -6.93 6.87 -16.59
C THR A 781 -6.00 6.11 -15.63
N ALA A 782 -6.51 5.01 -15.05
CA ALA A 782 -5.70 4.05 -14.33
C ALA A 782 -5.13 2.97 -15.26
N THR A 783 -5.88 2.62 -16.32
CA THR A 783 -5.55 1.53 -17.25
C THR A 783 -5.61 2.03 -18.69
N PRO A 784 -4.55 2.65 -19.23
CA PRO A 784 -4.55 3.11 -20.59
C PRO A 784 -4.68 1.92 -21.55
N ILE A 785 -5.65 2.00 -22.47
CA ILE A 785 -5.73 0.99 -23.54
C ILE A 785 -4.48 1.08 -24.44
N PRO A 786 -3.99 -0.05 -24.97
CA PRO A 786 -2.77 -0.08 -25.79
C PRO A 786 -2.73 0.98 -26.89
N ARG A 787 -3.88 1.32 -27.49
CA ARG A 787 -4.00 2.35 -28.51
C ARG A 787 -3.72 3.75 -28.00
N THR A 788 -4.31 4.13 -26.85
CA THR A 788 -4.12 5.46 -26.22
C THR A 788 -2.67 5.62 -25.78
N LEU A 789 -2.09 4.58 -25.18
CA LEU A 789 -0.69 4.52 -24.80
C LEU A 789 0.23 4.63 -26.02
N HIS A 790 -0.06 3.90 -27.10
CA HIS A 790 0.72 3.95 -28.34
C HIS A 790 0.73 5.35 -28.98
N MET A 791 -0.41 6.06 -28.94
CA MET A 791 -0.48 7.45 -29.44
C MET A 791 0.37 8.41 -28.60
N SER A 792 0.44 8.22 -27.29
CA SER A 792 1.29 9.03 -26.42
C SER A 792 2.77 8.69 -26.61
N LEU A 793 3.13 7.43 -26.75
CA LEU A 793 4.51 6.99 -27.02
C LEU A 793 5.06 7.49 -28.38
N ILE A 794 4.20 7.70 -29.38
CA ILE A 794 4.59 8.26 -30.69
C ILE A 794 4.67 9.81 -30.65
N GLY A 795 4.30 10.43 -29.53
CA GLY A 795 4.34 11.89 -29.39
C GLY A 795 3.15 12.62 -30.02
N ILE A 796 2.08 11.91 -30.33
CA ILE A 796 0.83 12.49 -30.88
C ILE A 796 0.01 13.14 -29.75
N ARG A 797 0.18 12.67 -28.48
CA ARG A 797 -0.53 13.12 -27.31
C ARG A 797 0.44 13.28 -26.15
N ASP A 798 0.38 14.39 -25.44
CA ASP A 798 1.20 14.62 -24.26
C ASP A 798 0.76 13.70 -23.11
N MET A 799 1.71 13.20 -22.33
CA MET A 799 1.45 12.25 -21.26
C MET A 799 2.25 12.58 -20.00
N SER A 800 1.58 12.50 -18.85
CA SER A 800 2.21 12.50 -17.54
C SER A 800 1.85 11.21 -16.82
N VAL A 801 2.82 10.57 -16.19
CA VAL A 801 2.64 9.32 -15.45
C VAL A 801 2.87 9.59 -13.98
N LEU A 802 1.90 9.19 -13.15
CA LEU A 802 2.01 9.21 -11.70
C LEU A 802 2.41 7.81 -11.26
N GLU A 803 3.67 7.62 -10.92
CA GLU A 803 4.22 6.31 -10.58
C GLU A 803 4.41 6.16 -9.06
N GLU A 804 4.50 7.29 -8.33
CA GLU A 804 4.65 7.28 -6.89
C GLU A 804 3.29 7.32 -6.18
N PRO A 805 3.02 6.35 -5.26
CA PRO A 805 1.82 6.41 -4.43
C PRO A 805 1.93 7.55 -3.42
N PRO A 806 0.81 8.16 -2.98
CA PRO A 806 0.79 9.07 -1.85
C PRO A 806 1.37 8.42 -0.58
N MET A 807 1.97 9.23 0.28
CA MET A 807 2.71 8.76 1.48
C MET A 807 1.85 7.91 2.44
N ASP A 808 0.57 8.24 2.56
CA ASP A 808 -0.36 7.58 3.48
C ASP A 808 -1.00 6.31 2.90
N ARG A 809 -0.65 5.91 1.68
CA ARG A 809 -1.15 4.68 1.08
C ARG A 809 -0.42 3.47 1.64
N VAL A 810 -1.14 2.66 2.39
CA VAL A 810 -0.67 1.36 2.87
C VAL A 810 -0.98 0.30 1.79
N PRO A 811 -0.03 -0.58 1.43
CA PRO A 811 -0.30 -1.67 0.49
C PRO A 811 -1.37 -2.61 1.05
N ILE A 812 -2.19 -3.19 0.15
CA ILE A 812 -3.21 -4.17 0.51
C ILE A 812 -2.50 -5.47 0.88
N GLN A 813 -2.80 -5.99 2.06
CA GLN A 813 -2.35 -7.32 2.47
C GLN A 813 -3.27 -8.36 1.83
N THR A 814 -2.70 -9.18 0.95
CA THR A 814 -3.44 -10.18 0.19
C THR A 814 -3.19 -11.57 0.76
N TYR A 815 -4.28 -12.29 1.06
CA TYR A 815 -4.25 -13.67 1.54
C TYR A 815 -4.84 -14.57 0.47
N VAL A 816 -4.12 -15.63 0.10
CA VAL A 816 -4.60 -16.67 -0.82
C VAL A 816 -4.77 -17.95 -0.01
N MET A 817 -6.00 -18.49 0.02
CA MET A 817 -6.32 -19.64 0.85
C MET A 817 -7.46 -20.46 0.23
N GLU A 818 -7.62 -21.70 0.66
CA GLU A 818 -8.83 -22.46 0.36
C GLU A 818 -10.06 -21.83 1.02
N TYR A 819 -11.21 -21.97 0.37
CA TYR A 819 -12.46 -21.44 0.90
C TYR A 819 -12.83 -22.11 2.23
N ASN A 820 -13.03 -21.29 3.26
CA ASN A 820 -13.44 -21.74 4.58
C ASN A 820 -14.47 -20.76 5.17
N ASP A 821 -15.66 -21.28 5.52
CA ASP A 821 -16.75 -20.49 6.08
C ASP A 821 -16.35 -19.76 7.38
N GLU A 822 -15.54 -20.38 8.23
CA GLU A 822 -15.06 -19.79 9.48
C GLU A 822 -14.15 -18.59 9.25
N LEU A 823 -13.23 -18.67 8.28
CA LEU A 823 -12.35 -17.56 7.92
C LEU A 823 -13.12 -16.40 7.30
N VAL A 824 -14.12 -16.71 6.46
CA VAL A 824 -15.02 -15.70 5.89
C VAL A 824 -15.80 -14.98 6.99
N ARG A 825 -16.36 -15.74 7.95
CA ARG A 825 -17.07 -15.19 9.09
C ARG A 825 -16.16 -14.29 9.93
N GLU A 826 -14.94 -14.74 10.21
CA GLU A 826 -13.97 -13.99 11.00
C GLU A 826 -13.60 -12.66 10.33
N ALA A 827 -13.32 -12.71 9.01
CA ALA A 827 -13.02 -11.51 8.24
C ALA A 827 -14.15 -10.48 8.26
N ILE A 828 -15.40 -10.95 8.12
CA ILE A 828 -16.57 -10.08 8.18
C ILE A 828 -16.76 -9.51 9.60
N ASN A 829 -16.67 -10.34 10.64
CA ASN A 829 -16.86 -9.90 12.02
C ASN A 829 -15.81 -8.87 12.45
N ARG A 830 -14.59 -9.00 11.98
CA ARG A 830 -13.50 -8.00 12.19
C ARG A 830 -13.88 -6.64 11.63
N GLU A 831 -14.47 -6.61 10.44
CA GLU A 831 -14.95 -5.36 9.86
C GLU A 831 -16.13 -4.77 10.64
N LEU A 832 -17.10 -5.62 11.04
CA LEU A 832 -18.26 -5.19 11.83
C LEU A 832 -17.83 -4.59 13.18
N ALA A 833 -16.86 -5.19 13.84
CA ALA A 833 -16.34 -4.72 15.13
C ALA A 833 -15.80 -3.28 15.09
N ARG A 834 -15.27 -2.85 13.93
CA ARG A 834 -14.81 -1.48 13.70
C ARG A 834 -15.79 -0.59 12.92
N ASN A 835 -17.04 -1.02 12.75
CA ASN A 835 -18.07 -0.40 11.92
C ASN A 835 -17.62 -0.25 10.44
N GLY A 836 -16.78 -1.17 9.95
CA GLY A 836 -16.33 -1.25 8.57
C GLY A 836 -17.30 -2.03 7.69
N GLN A 837 -17.04 -2.04 6.39
CA GLN A 837 -17.85 -2.71 5.38
C GLN A 837 -16.98 -3.68 4.56
N VAL A 838 -17.61 -4.69 3.95
CA VAL A 838 -16.94 -5.75 3.20
C VAL A 838 -17.47 -5.84 1.78
N TYR A 839 -16.56 -5.92 0.80
CA TYR A 839 -16.88 -6.41 -0.52
C TYR A 839 -16.70 -7.93 -0.58
N TYR A 840 -17.75 -8.63 -1.05
CA TYR A 840 -17.66 -10.04 -1.38
C TYR A 840 -17.87 -10.23 -2.90
N VAL A 841 -16.81 -10.56 -3.61
CA VAL A 841 -16.84 -10.66 -5.07
C VAL A 841 -17.18 -12.09 -5.49
N TYR A 842 -18.29 -12.26 -6.22
CA TYR A 842 -18.75 -13.54 -6.71
C TYR A 842 -19.29 -13.42 -8.14
N ASN A 843 -18.58 -13.98 -9.11
CA ASN A 843 -18.84 -13.73 -10.53
C ASN A 843 -19.94 -14.60 -11.18
N LYS A 844 -20.67 -15.41 -10.40
CA LYS A 844 -21.77 -16.24 -10.93
C LYS A 844 -23.12 -15.64 -10.55
N VAL A 845 -23.77 -14.95 -11.51
CA VAL A 845 -25.04 -14.23 -11.29
C VAL A 845 -26.16 -15.18 -10.85
N ARG A 846 -26.16 -16.45 -11.32
CA ARG A 846 -27.24 -17.41 -11.03
C ARG A 846 -27.33 -17.75 -9.56
N ASP A 847 -26.19 -17.86 -8.89
CA ASP A 847 -26.10 -18.39 -7.53
C ASP A 847 -25.81 -17.29 -6.49
N ILE A 848 -25.78 -16.01 -6.92
CA ILE A 848 -25.40 -14.88 -6.07
C ILE A 848 -26.38 -14.68 -4.91
N ALA A 849 -27.69 -14.95 -5.15
CA ALA A 849 -28.70 -14.87 -4.11
C ALA A 849 -28.53 -15.95 -3.04
N ASP A 850 -28.14 -17.17 -3.44
CA ASP A 850 -27.91 -18.30 -2.53
C ASP A 850 -26.67 -18.05 -1.66
N ILE A 851 -25.60 -17.54 -2.25
CA ILE A 851 -24.41 -17.12 -1.50
C ILE A 851 -24.74 -16.00 -0.52
N THR A 852 -25.58 -15.03 -0.92
CA THR A 852 -26.01 -13.95 -0.05
C THR A 852 -26.79 -14.46 1.15
N ALA A 853 -27.72 -15.42 0.94
CA ALA A 853 -28.45 -16.07 2.00
C ALA A 853 -27.53 -16.86 2.94
N LYS A 854 -26.58 -17.62 2.38
CA LYS A 854 -25.57 -18.34 3.16
C LYS A 854 -24.72 -17.40 4.02
N LEU A 855 -24.27 -16.27 3.48
CA LEU A 855 -23.52 -15.27 4.25
C LEU A 855 -24.35 -14.62 5.34
N GLN A 856 -25.64 -14.36 5.09
CA GLN A 856 -26.56 -13.83 6.11
C GLN A 856 -26.78 -14.83 7.25
N GLU A 857 -26.80 -16.14 6.97
CA GLU A 857 -26.85 -17.18 8.00
C GLU A 857 -25.53 -17.29 8.76
N LEU A 858 -24.40 -17.15 8.06
CA LEU A 858 -23.07 -17.24 8.63
C LEU A 858 -22.76 -16.08 9.58
N VAL A 859 -23.24 -14.87 9.26
CA VAL A 859 -23.08 -13.65 10.05
C VAL A 859 -24.43 -12.98 10.24
N PRO A 860 -25.24 -13.42 11.22
CA PRO A 860 -26.60 -12.91 11.42
C PRO A 860 -26.67 -11.42 11.76
N ASP A 861 -25.64 -10.89 12.38
CA ASP A 861 -25.57 -9.48 12.82
C ASP A 861 -25.27 -8.52 11.66
N ALA A 862 -24.82 -9.03 10.51
CA ALA A 862 -24.52 -8.21 9.34
C ALA A 862 -25.74 -7.98 8.45
N THR A 863 -25.86 -6.81 7.86
CA THR A 863 -26.82 -6.54 6.77
C THR A 863 -26.15 -6.91 5.45
N VAL A 864 -26.54 -8.03 4.82
CA VAL A 864 -25.99 -8.53 3.57
C VAL A 864 -26.90 -8.19 2.40
N ALA A 865 -26.37 -7.64 1.33
CA ALA A 865 -27.10 -7.41 0.08
C ALA A 865 -26.26 -7.84 -1.13
N PHE A 866 -26.90 -8.07 -2.27
CA PHE A 866 -26.18 -8.40 -3.51
C PHE A 866 -26.49 -7.44 -4.63
N ALA A 867 -25.52 -7.31 -5.57
CA ALA A 867 -25.63 -6.47 -6.74
C ALA A 867 -24.91 -7.10 -7.95
N HIS A 868 -25.52 -7.06 -9.12
CA HIS A 868 -24.92 -7.57 -10.37
C HIS A 868 -25.36 -6.78 -11.60
N GLY A 869 -24.57 -6.84 -12.67
CA GLY A 869 -24.78 -6.04 -13.88
C GLY A 869 -26.06 -6.35 -14.69
N GLN A 870 -26.79 -7.44 -14.38
CA GLN A 870 -28.08 -7.75 -15.04
C GLN A 870 -29.28 -7.16 -14.28
N MET A 871 -29.09 -6.56 -13.11
CA MET A 871 -30.14 -5.84 -12.39
C MET A 871 -30.57 -4.59 -13.16
N LYS A 872 -31.79 -4.11 -12.87
CA LYS A 872 -32.22 -2.80 -13.37
C LYS A 872 -31.29 -1.73 -12.80
N GLU A 873 -30.83 -0.82 -13.65
CA GLU A 873 -29.87 0.22 -13.30
C GLU A 873 -30.31 1.04 -12.07
N THR A 874 -31.61 1.34 -11.95
CA THR A 874 -32.18 2.06 -10.79
C THR A 874 -32.11 1.25 -9.48
N GLU A 875 -32.22 -0.06 -9.55
CA GLU A 875 -32.13 -0.95 -8.40
C GLU A 875 -30.66 -1.08 -7.95
N LEU A 876 -29.77 -1.25 -8.93
CA LEU A 876 -28.34 -1.28 -8.69
C LEU A 876 -27.85 0.01 -8.02
N GLU A 877 -28.22 1.17 -8.57
CA GLU A 877 -27.89 2.47 -8.01
C GLU A 877 -28.41 2.63 -6.57
N ARG A 878 -29.62 2.16 -6.28
CA ARG A 878 -30.20 2.21 -4.93
C ARG A 878 -29.41 1.34 -3.93
N ILE A 879 -29.01 0.14 -4.32
CA ILE A 879 -28.21 -0.75 -3.46
C ILE A 879 -26.83 -0.11 -3.21
N MET A 880 -26.18 0.39 -4.24
CA MET A 880 -24.89 1.05 -4.11
C MET A 880 -24.96 2.28 -3.21
N TYR A 881 -26.02 3.11 -3.35
CA TYR A 881 -26.23 4.27 -2.48
C TYR A 881 -26.39 3.88 -1.01
N ARG A 882 -27.18 2.82 -0.72
CA ARG A 882 -27.33 2.29 0.64
C ARG A 882 -26.02 1.75 1.20
N PHE A 883 -25.22 1.11 0.35
CA PHE A 883 -23.91 0.61 0.75
C PHE A 883 -22.93 1.76 1.06
N ILE A 884 -22.86 2.77 0.23
CA ILE A 884 -22.03 3.97 0.46
C ILE A 884 -22.40 4.68 1.77
N ASN A 885 -23.68 4.71 2.10
CA ASN A 885 -24.17 5.34 3.35
C ASN A 885 -24.05 4.44 4.59
N GLY A 886 -23.44 3.25 4.49
CA GLY A 886 -23.25 2.36 5.61
C GLY A 886 -24.51 1.62 6.08
N GLU A 887 -25.58 1.56 5.28
CA GLU A 887 -26.80 0.81 5.59
C GLU A 887 -26.69 -0.70 5.26
N ILE A 888 -25.64 -1.08 4.55
CA ILE A 888 -25.30 -2.45 4.16
C ILE A 888 -23.87 -2.71 4.59
N ASP A 889 -23.65 -3.77 5.35
CA ASP A 889 -22.34 -4.12 5.87
C ASP A 889 -21.53 -4.98 4.90
N VAL A 890 -22.18 -5.90 4.21
CA VAL A 890 -21.55 -6.81 3.24
C VAL A 890 -22.27 -6.70 1.89
N LEU A 891 -21.51 -6.29 0.86
CA LEU A 891 -22.04 -6.27 -0.50
C LEU A 891 -21.49 -7.42 -1.32
N VAL A 892 -22.33 -8.39 -1.64
CA VAL A 892 -22.02 -9.49 -2.56
C VAL A 892 -22.18 -8.97 -3.99
N SER A 893 -21.13 -8.95 -4.78
CA SER A 893 -21.18 -8.34 -6.11
C SER A 893 -20.40 -9.12 -7.16
N THR A 894 -20.80 -8.95 -8.42
CA THR A 894 -19.95 -9.32 -9.55
C THR A 894 -18.90 -8.23 -9.79
N THR A 895 -18.11 -8.31 -10.82
CA THR A 895 -17.09 -7.31 -11.24
C THR A 895 -17.62 -5.88 -11.48
N ILE A 896 -18.90 -5.61 -11.16
CA ILE A 896 -19.46 -4.23 -11.25
C ILE A 896 -18.74 -3.21 -10.37
N ILE A 897 -18.05 -3.67 -9.32
CA ILE A 897 -17.26 -2.81 -8.42
C ILE A 897 -15.95 -2.29 -9.02
N GLU A 898 -15.52 -2.80 -10.18
CA GLU A 898 -14.33 -2.32 -10.91
C GLU A 898 -14.45 -0.87 -11.41
N THR A 899 -15.52 -0.16 -11.05
CA THR A 899 -15.83 1.18 -11.58
C THR A 899 -15.02 2.31 -10.96
N GLY A 900 -14.06 2.04 -10.08
CA GLY A 900 -13.23 3.06 -9.44
C GLY A 900 -13.95 3.88 -8.37
N LEU A 901 -14.94 3.29 -7.71
CA LEU A 901 -15.63 3.92 -6.58
C LEU A 901 -14.74 3.94 -5.34
N ASP A 902 -14.61 5.09 -4.74
CA ASP A 902 -13.95 5.25 -3.44
C ASP A 902 -14.98 5.12 -2.32
N ILE A 903 -14.87 4.06 -1.54
CA ILE A 903 -15.67 3.82 -0.33
C ILE A 903 -14.70 3.60 0.82
N SER A 904 -14.41 4.65 1.53
CA SER A 904 -13.38 4.72 2.58
C SER A 904 -13.59 3.73 3.73
N ASN A 905 -14.83 3.24 3.93
CA ASN A 905 -15.17 2.33 5.01
C ASN A 905 -15.04 0.84 4.64
N VAL A 906 -14.75 0.52 3.36
CA VAL A 906 -14.53 -0.84 2.88
C VAL A 906 -13.04 -1.13 2.88
N ASN A 907 -12.57 -1.86 3.88
CA ASN A 907 -11.15 -2.21 4.02
C ASN A 907 -10.87 -3.70 3.77
N THR A 908 -11.91 -4.51 3.64
CA THR A 908 -11.79 -5.95 3.36
C THR A 908 -12.53 -6.31 2.08
N MET A 909 -11.86 -7.03 1.21
CA MET A 909 -12.44 -7.61 0.00
C MET A 909 -12.20 -9.12 0.00
N ILE A 910 -13.28 -9.90 -0.14
CA ILE A 910 -13.25 -11.36 -0.25
C ILE A 910 -13.57 -11.70 -1.71
N ILE A 911 -12.70 -12.41 -2.39
CA ILE A 911 -12.87 -12.85 -3.78
C ILE A 911 -13.06 -14.36 -3.76
N HIS A 912 -14.28 -14.82 -4.19
CA HIS A 912 -14.69 -16.23 -4.15
C HIS A 912 -14.85 -16.83 -5.55
#